data_3cf3cdab057c3ae5afc0b34a008c474d
#
_entry.id   3cf3cdab057c3ae5afc0b34a008c474d
#
_cell.length_a   1.000
_cell.length_b   1.000
_cell.length_c   1.000
_cell.angle_alpha   90.00
_cell.angle_beta   90.00
_cell.angle_gamma   90.00
#
_symmetry.space_group_name_H-M   'P 1'
#
loop_
_entity.id
_entity.type
_entity.pdbx_description
1 polymer ?
#
loop_
_entity_poly.entity_id
_entity_poly.type
_entity_poly.pdbx_seq_one_letter_code
_entity_poly.pdbx_strand_id
1 'polypeptide(L)'
;MDWRDERSHQPSPLCPAVIRRISPSTETTTLKVNKKMKKIILLVACAFMALCAKAQDEAAMQQAMQQLPLDPQTKVGTLPNGLTYYIRHNEYPKNQANFYIAQKVGSVLEEDDQRGLAHFLEHMCFNGTKNYPGNSIIKYLESIGVKFGAQLNAYTSIDETVYNINNVPTQREETIDSVLLILHDWSHDLTLDPKEIDKERGVIHEEWRSRSSATMRIYERQLPRLMSNSRPGNRLPIGTMEVVDNFKPEVLRAYYEKWYRPDQQAIIVVGDIDVARTEKVIQDMFGPIQMPANPAERIYYGVPDNAEPIVATDKDKEQTLPIVMVCMKHEQPVPDEIKNTVPGLAASVMISMAETMLNNRLDEMTQKPETPFLQAAVDDDKFILAKKAYALTTQIVPKEGMMDEAIKAAMAEVYRAAKFGFTATEYQRTRSEFLSQLESLYQNREKRQSDSYVQECVQHFLNKEPMPGIEMEYQMANAMLPQFTVDMVNQVFAQLVNLNDSNLVVLAMNPEKEGYVQPTEQSLLASIHAAQQMELTAYVDNVKNEPLVSQTLTPGSILKEKDVKFGFKELVLSNGVKVYMKKTDYKDNEILMQAYSKGGTGRYPLEDRYTLELLGTFVGASGLGNFTNTELQKALAGVQASCSPILDELSEGLRGQCVPKDIRTLFELAYLHFQPLHRDEAAVESALSSLRQQLQARHLNPMTALQDSIQTTLYGHNPRLVLMEAEDIAKASYDRALEIYADRFADAGDFSFYFIGNLDEDSIRTYASQYLANLPVVKRTDKQVENGLEFVNGTRKNDFKQKQEQPQCIALVALFNDTKNDLRQKLATDFLGQILSTRCMDIIREEMGAAYSVQVDGLVRQTGVKKYQALMQFVLPVKPDLCDTALVVTDQQVENLILKGVTESELKKVKEHELKNIDEAERQNANWMRWFRSYMEDGQDNYTTRRQVVQGITSADLQKAAKQLVKGKNHVTIVMRPEE
;
A
#
# COMPACT_ATOMS: atom_id res chain seq x y z
N MET A 1 -8.83 19.89 -3.83
CA MET A 1 -9.42 18.55 -4.02
C MET A 1 -8.54 17.58 -3.27
N ASP A 2 -8.99 17.16 -2.13
CA ASP A 2 -8.20 16.21 -1.35
C ASP A 2 -8.32 14.83 -2.01
N TRP A 3 -7.30 14.46 -2.81
CA TRP A 3 -7.10 13.15 -3.39
C TRP A 3 -6.59 12.14 -2.37
N ARG A 4 -6.78 12.43 -1.08
CA ARG A 4 -6.54 11.43 -0.06
C ARG A 4 -7.65 10.40 -0.14
N ASP A 5 -7.24 9.38 -0.84
CA ASP A 5 -7.89 8.08 -0.87
C ASP A 5 -8.38 7.70 0.54
N GLU A 6 -9.69 7.55 0.73
CA GLU A 6 -10.24 6.87 1.90
C GLU A 6 -9.94 5.35 1.86
N ARG A 7 -8.95 4.94 1.07
CA ARG A 7 -8.29 3.66 1.25
C ARG A 7 -7.34 3.82 2.43
N SER A 8 -7.73 3.21 3.53
CA SER A 8 -6.91 2.98 4.70
C SER A 8 -5.42 2.92 4.34
N HIS A 9 -4.65 3.96 4.67
CA HIS A 9 -3.27 3.74 5.05
C HIS A 9 -3.32 2.94 6.35
N GLN A 10 -3.54 1.64 6.21
CA GLN A 10 -2.82 0.76 7.10
C GLN A 10 -1.35 1.01 6.75
N PRO A 11 -0.48 1.29 7.72
CA PRO A 11 0.94 1.07 7.50
C PRO A 11 1.02 -0.33 6.90
N SER A 12 1.71 -0.46 5.77
CA SER A 12 2.00 -1.75 5.21
C SER A 12 2.40 -2.62 6.38
N PRO A 13 1.74 -3.75 6.64
CA PRO A 13 2.27 -4.67 7.62
C PRO A 13 3.69 -4.89 7.13
N LEU A 14 4.66 -4.65 8.00
CA LEU A 14 6.04 -5.04 7.80
C LEU A 14 5.92 -6.42 7.18
N CYS A 15 6.36 -6.53 5.95
CA CYS A 15 6.20 -7.72 5.15
C CYS A 15 6.53 -8.91 6.05
N PRO A 16 5.62 -9.86 6.31
CA PRO A 16 5.99 -11.07 7.00
C PRO A 16 6.77 -11.94 6.02
N ALA A 17 7.96 -11.44 5.66
CA ALA A 17 8.90 -12.15 4.83
C ALA A 17 9.74 -13.11 5.67
N VAL A 18 9.11 -13.79 6.58
CA VAL A 18 9.83 -14.80 7.31
C VAL A 18 8.96 -15.99 7.50
N ILE A 19 9.31 -17.01 6.82
CA ILE A 19 9.06 -18.42 6.91
C ILE A 19 8.55 -19.11 5.67
N ARG A 20 9.40 -20.04 5.13
CA ARG A 20 9.04 -20.97 4.13
C ARG A 20 9.90 -22.17 3.89
N ARG A 21 9.45 -23.25 3.60
CA ARG A 21 9.54 -24.35 2.98
C ARG A 21 9.77 -25.66 2.96
N ILE A 22 9.69 -26.64 2.34
CA ILE A 22 10.24 -27.70 1.71
C ILE A 22 9.56 -28.89 1.25
N SER A 23 9.93 -29.78 0.47
CA SER A 23 9.93 -31.24 0.64
C SER A 23 11.04 -31.95 -0.17
N PRO A 24 11.42 -33.18 0.12
CA PRO A 24 12.76 -33.63 -0.13
C PRO A 24 12.87 -34.50 -1.39
N SER A 25 13.99 -34.39 -2.07
CA SER A 25 14.59 -35.48 -2.84
C SER A 25 16.06 -35.57 -2.46
N THR A 26 16.43 -36.76 -2.08
CA THR A 26 17.76 -37.17 -1.70
C THR A 26 18.69 -37.19 -2.93
N GLU A 27 19.65 -36.25 -2.93
CA GLU A 27 20.95 -36.51 -3.56
C GLU A 27 22.01 -35.64 -2.87
N THR A 28 23.01 -36.30 -2.32
CA THR A 28 24.18 -35.75 -1.66
C THR A 28 25.12 -35.08 -2.65
N THR A 29 24.99 -33.78 -2.82
CA THR A 29 25.98 -32.94 -3.49
C THR A 29 26.65 -32.06 -2.43
N THR A 30 27.92 -32.35 -2.13
CA THR A 30 28.78 -31.55 -1.25
C THR A 30 29.06 -30.19 -1.87
N LEU A 31 28.25 -29.19 -1.54
CA LEU A 31 28.45 -27.79 -1.91
C LEU A 31 29.54 -27.16 -1.01
N LYS A 32 30.51 -26.51 -1.66
CA LYS A 32 31.52 -25.67 -0.98
C LYS A 32 30.83 -24.40 -0.47
N VAL A 33 30.33 -24.39 0.77
CA VAL A 33 29.80 -23.24 1.47
C VAL A 33 30.95 -22.31 1.86
N ASN A 34 30.82 -21.03 1.52
CA ASN A 34 31.82 -20.00 1.75
C ASN A 34 32.10 -19.76 3.25
N LYS A 35 33.32 -19.34 3.60
CA LYS A 35 33.79 -19.22 5.00
C LYS A 35 33.01 -18.19 5.87
N LYS A 36 32.41 -17.15 5.26
CA LYS A 36 31.62 -16.14 5.99
C LYS A 36 30.21 -16.61 6.33
N MET A 37 29.53 -17.26 5.40
CA MET A 37 28.19 -17.82 5.58
C MET A 37 28.17 -18.94 6.62
N LYS A 38 29.23 -19.76 6.66
CA LYS A 38 29.44 -20.71 7.76
C LYS A 38 29.47 -20.01 9.13
N LYS A 39 29.80 -18.72 9.20
CA LYS A 39 29.86 -17.97 10.46
C LYS A 39 28.49 -17.49 10.94
N ILE A 40 27.58 -17.05 10.05
CA ILE A 40 26.20 -16.68 10.47
C ILE A 40 25.46 -17.94 10.91
N ILE A 41 25.47 -18.98 10.09
CA ILE A 41 24.87 -20.26 10.43
C ILE A 41 25.52 -20.85 11.70
N LEU A 42 26.84 -20.75 11.80
CA LEU A 42 27.57 -21.24 12.98
C LEU A 42 27.31 -20.37 14.22
N LEU A 43 27.12 -19.05 14.06
CA LEU A 43 26.80 -18.14 15.17
C LEU A 43 25.38 -18.34 15.67
N VAL A 44 24.39 -18.43 14.78
CA VAL A 44 23.01 -18.71 15.17
C VAL A 44 22.88 -20.14 15.68
N ALA A 45 23.55 -21.10 15.06
CA ALA A 45 23.65 -22.48 15.57
C ALA A 45 24.48 -22.55 16.87
N CYS A 46 25.57 -21.77 17.02
CA CYS A 46 26.35 -21.70 18.26
C CYS A 46 25.62 -20.93 19.37
N ALA A 47 24.83 -19.91 19.05
CA ALA A 47 23.96 -19.24 20.02
C ALA A 47 22.84 -20.18 20.47
N PHE A 48 22.27 -20.95 19.56
CA PHE A 48 21.32 -22.02 19.87
C PHE A 48 22.00 -23.18 20.63
N MET A 49 23.24 -23.54 20.27
CA MET A 49 24.06 -24.54 20.98
C MET A 49 24.51 -24.05 22.36
N ALA A 50 24.78 -22.76 22.57
CA ALA A 50 25.08 -22.21 23.89
C ALA A 50 23.81 -22.24 24.79
N LEU A 51 22.64 -22.14 24.23
CA LEU A 51 21.35 -22.36 24.91
C LEU A 51 21.09 -23.83 25.18
N CYS A 52 21.51 -24.71 24.28
CA CYS A 52 21.49 -26.18 24.45
C CYS A 52 22.73 -26.73 25.20
N ALA A 53 23.71 -25.91 25.53
CA ALA A 53 24.99 -26.32 26.21
C ALA A 53 24.81 -26.89 27.61
N LYS A 54 23.59 -27.02 28.11
CA LYS A 54 23.22 -27.92 29.21
C LYS A 54 22.87 -29.34 28.77
N ALA A 55 22.78 -29.61 27.46
CA ALA A 55 22.56 -30.92 26.88
C ALA A 55 23.64 -31.19 25.83
N GLN A 56 24.54 -32.10 26.08
CA GLN A 56 25.44 -32.73 25.13
C GLN A 56 24.64 -33.64 24.18
N ASP A 57 23.70 -33.06 23.38
CA ASP A 57 22.77 -33.90 22.63
C ASP A 57 22.75 -33.53 21.16
N GLU A 58 23.42 -34.33 20.32
CA GLU A 58 23.31 -34.32 18.87
C GLU A 58 21.83 -34.43 18.42
N ALA A 59 20.97 -35.05 19.22
CA ALA A 59 19.55 -35.18 18.94
C ALA A 59 18.82 -33.84 18.99
N ALA A 60 19.15 -32.95 19.94
CA ALA A 60 18.55 -31.62 20.01
C ALA A 60 18.95 -30.72 18.81
N MET A 61 20.17 -30.84 18.33
CA MET A 61 20.67 -30.15 17.15
C MET A 61 20.01 -30.67 15.87
N GLN A 62 19.87 -32.01 15.74
CA GLN A 62 19.13 -32.61 14.63
C GLN A 62 17.65 -32.21 14.64
N GLN A 63 17.03 -32.10 15.83
CA GLN A 63 15.64 -31.65 15.96
C GLN A 63 15.48 -30.17 15.56
N ALA A 64 16.39 -29.28 15.95
CA ALA A 64 16.35 -27.88 15.57
C ALA A 64 16.53 -27.66 14.04
N MET A 65 17.27 -28.54 13.38
CA MET A 65 17.49 -28.49 11.93
C MET A 65 16.38 -29.20 11.13
N GLN A 66 15.37 -29.76 11.81
CA GLN A 66 14.21 -30.31 11.11
C GLN A 66 13.42 -29.20 10.43
N GLN A 67 12.86 -29.54 9.29
CA GLN A 67 11.99 -28.65 8.54
C GLN A 67 10.70 -28.38 9.33
N LEU A 68 10.31 -27.14 9.41
CA LEU A 68 9.04 -26.75 9.99
C LEU A 68 7.89 -27.39 9.19
N PRO A 69 6.84 -27.89 9.83
CA PRO A 69 5.69 -28.44 9.12
C PRO A 69 4.96 -27.33 8.37
N LEU A 70 4.22 -27.72 7.34
CA LEU A 70 3.26 -26.82 6.72
C LEU A 70 2.02 -26.65 7.62
N ASP A 71 1.33 -25.52 7.46
CA ASP A 71 0.05 -25.26 8.11
C ASP A 71 -0.93 -26.41 7.81
N PRO A 72 -1.39 -27.16 8.85
CA PRO A 72 -2.25 -28.31 8.66
C PRO A 72 -3.64 -27.98 8.08
N GLN A 73 -4.04 -26.72 8.09
CA GLN A 73 -5.30 -26.26 7.49
C GLN A 73 -5.18 -26.02 5.99
N THR A 74 -3.96 -26.01 5.44
CA THR A 74 -3.72 -25.83 4.01
C THR A 74 -3.35 -27.17 3.37
N LYS A 75 -4.21 -27.67 2.50
CA LYS A 75 -3.94 -28.86 1.70
C LYS A 75 -2.95 -28.51 0.59
N VAL A 76 -1.78 -29.14 0.62
CA VAL A 76 -0.74 -28.97 -0.42
C VAL A 76 -0.49 -30.30 -1.11
N GLY A 77 -0.41 -30.30 -2.43
CA GLY A 77 -0.12 -31.50 -3.20
C GLY A 77 0.58 -31.19 -4.53
N THR A 78 1.10 -32.24 -5.16
CA THR A 78 1.72 -32.17 -6.48
C THR A 78 1.15 -33.27 -7.36
N LEU A 79 0.68 -32.89 -8.55
CA LEU A 79 0.16 -33.82 -9.54
C LEU A 79 1.30 -34.61 -10.22
N PRO A 80 0.99 -35.78 -10.84
CA PRO A 80 2.01 -36.58 -11.54
C PRO A 80 2.78 -35.84 -12.65
N ASN A 81 2.17 -34.78 -13.22
CA ASN A 81 2.81 -33.92 -14.23
C ASN A 81 3.66 -32.79 -13.63
N GLY A 82 3.78 -32.71 -12.30
CA GLY A 82 4.61 -31.73 -11.59
C GLY A 82 3.86 -30.46 -11.12
N LEU A 83 2.60 -30.26 -11.52
CA LEU A 83 1.82 -29.11 -11.07
C LEU A 83 1.56 -29.18 -9.56
N THR A 84 1.85 -28.09 -8.87
CA THR A 84 1.59 -27.95 -7.43
C THR A 84 0.21 -27.34 -7.19
N TYR A 85 -0.46 -27.68 -6.10
CA TYR A 85 -1.70 -27.02 -5.70
C TYR A 85 -1.73 -26.76 -4.20
N TYR A 86 -2.43 -25.67 -3.85
CA TYR A 86 -2.72 -25.25 -2.47
C TYR A 86 -4.22 -25.02 -2.36
N ILE A 87 -4.86 -25.61 -1.36
CA ILE A 87 -6.30 -25.46 -1.13
C ILE A 87 -6.52 -25.24 0.37
N ARG A 88 -7.23 -24.15 0.71
CA ARG A 88 -7.57 -23.85 2.09
C ARG A 88 -9.02 -23.40 2.21
N HIS A 89 -9.78 -24.01 3.14
CA HIS A 89 -11.08 -23.48 3.53
C HIS A 89 -10.90 -22.27 4.44
N ASN A 90 -11.61 -21.16 4.14
CA ASN A 90 -11.67 -19.94 4.97
C ASN A 90 -12.96 -19.18 4.71
N GLU A 91 -13.72 -18.85 5.77
CA GLU A 91 -15.01 -18.15 5.66
C GLU A 91 -14.89 -16.61 5.70
N TYR A 92 -13.72 -16.06 5.52
CA TYR A 92 -13.50 -14.61 5.52
C TYR A 92 -12.87 -14.11 4.19
N PRO A 93 -13.69 -13.52 3.32
CA PRO A 93 -15.15 -13.31 3.40
C PRO A 93 -15.94 -14.61 3.14
N LYS A 94 -17.13 -14.71 3.75
CA LYS A 94 -18.03 -15.87 3.59
C LYS A 94 -18.64 -15.90 2.18
N ASN A 95 -18.89 -17.12 1.66
CA ASN A 95 -19.43 -17.37 0.33
C ASN A 95 -18.56 -16.83 -0.81
N GLN A 96 -17.25 -16.67 -0.59
CA GLN A 96 -16.30 -16.19 -1.59
C GLN A 96 -15.00 -16.97 -1.48
N ALA A 97 -14.27 -17.04 -2.62
CA ALA A 97 -12.93 -17.60 -2.67
C ALA A 97 -12.03 -16.84 -3.65
N ASN A 98 -10.74 -16.94 -3.42
CA ASN A 98 -9.68 -16.41 -4.25
C ASN A 98 -9.01 -17.54 -5.04
N PHE A 99 -8.79 -17.32 -6.32
CA PHE A 99 -8.22 -18.28 -7.25
C PHE A 99 -6.98 -17.68 -7.91
N TYR A 100 -5.85 -18.37 -7.79
CA TYR A 100 -4.58 -17.91 -8.33
C TYR A 100 -3.89 -19.01 -9.15
N ILE A 101 -3.17 -18.60 -10.17
CA ILE A 101 -2.12 -19.38 -10.77
C ILE A 101 -0.80 -18.63 -10.65
N ALA A 102 0.15 -19.22 -9.93
CA ALA A 102 1.50 -18.69 -9.77
C ALA A 102 2.46 -19.47 -10.65
N GLN A 103 3.36 -18.76 -11.35
CA GLN A 103 4.30 -19.36 -12.27
C GLN A 103 5.73 -18.93 -11.97
N LYS A 104 6.68 -19.88 -11.98
CA LYS A 104 8.13 -19.64 -11.90
C LYS A 104 8.69 -19.20 -13.24
N VAL A 105 7.96 -18.36 -13.95
CA VAL A 105 8.22 -17.90 -15.31
C VAL A 105 8.15 -16.39 -15.33
N GLY A 106 9.21 -15.72 -15.80
CA GLY A 106 9.28 -14.28 -15.89
C GLY A 106 10.26 -13.83 -16.95
N SER A 107 10.50 -12.53 -17.05
CA SER A 107 11.27 -11.92 -18.15
C SER A 107 12.72 -12.39 -18.26
N VAL A 108 13.32 -12.88 -17.16
CA VAL A 108 14.70 -13.41 -17.19
C VAL A 108 14.87 -14.61 -18.12
N LEU A 109 13.77 -15.30 -18.46
CA LEU A 109 13.79 -16.47 -19.35
C LEU A 109 13.70 -16.11 -20.83
N GLU A 110 13.45 -14.86 -21.17
CA GLU A 110 13.35 -14.35 -22.54
C GLU A 110 14.70 -14.40 -23.26
N GLU A 111 14.71 -14.79 -24.52
CA GLU A 111 15.85 -14.56 -25.40
C GLU A 111 15.89 -13.08 -25.83
N ASP A 112 16.93 -12.64 -26.58
CA ASP A 112 17.08 -11.23 -26.92
C ASP A 112 15.96 -10.71 -27.84
N ASP A 113 15.42 -11.55 -28.71
CA ASP A 113 14.27 -11.25 -29.57
C ASP A 113 12.91 -11.43 -28.87
N GLN A 114 12.90 -11.77 -27.59
CA GLN A 114 11.72 -11.99 -26.77
C GLN A 114 11.56 -10.95 -25.64
N ARG A 115 12.40 -9.92 -25.58
CA ARG A 115 12.41 -8.94 -24.49
C ARG A 115 11.07 -8.19 -24.39
N GLY A 116 10.31 -8.47 -23.31
CA GLY A 116 8.97 -7.97 -23.05
C GLY A 116 7.86 -8.99 -23.30
N LEU A 117 8.17 -10.19 -23.82
CA LEU A 117 7.14 -11.16 -24.19
C LEU A 117 6.58 -11.92 -22.98
N ALA A 118 7.28 -11.99 -21.86
CA ALA A 118 6.71 -12.52 -20.62
C ALA A 118 5.53 -11.67 -20.15
N HIS A 119 5.69 -10.35 -20.17
CA HIS A 119 4.64 -9.39 -19.82
C HIS A 119 3.55 -9.33 -20.91
N PHE A 120 3.94 -9.33 -22.17
CA PHE A 120 2.98 -9.40 -23.27
C PHE A 120 2.07 -10.64 -23.18
N LEU A 121 2.64 -11.77 -22.79
CA LEU A 121 1.91 -13.02 -22.61
C LEU A 121 0.91 -12.92 -21.44
N GLU A 122 1.28 -12.19 -20.38
CA GLU A 122 0.35 -11.87 -19.29
C GLU A 122 -0.91 -11.21 -19.82
N HIS A 123 -0.79 -10.17 -20.64
CA HIS A 123 -1.93 -9.49 -21.27
C HIS A 123 -2.75 -10.44 -22.16
N MET A 124 -2.10 -11.28 -22.91
CA MET A 124 -2.78 -12.22 -23.80
C MET A 124 -3.62 -13.27 -23.07
N CYS A 125 -3.38 -13.51 -21.79
CA CYS A 125 -4.24 -14.36 -20.95
C CYS A 125 -5.67 -13.80 -20.81
N PHE A 126 -5.84 -12.49 -20.98
CA PHE A 126 -7.17 -11.82 -20.95
C PHE A 126 -7.77 -11.67 -22.36
N ASN A 127 -6.99 -11.92 -23.42
CA ASN A 127 -7.34 -11.66 -24.82
C ASN A 127 -7.67 -12.90 -25.64
N GLY A 128 -8.08 -13.98 -24.97
CA GLY A 128 -8.64 -15.15 -25.61
C GLY A 128 -7.96 -16.47 -25.31
N THR A 129 -8.80 -17.39 -24.87
CA THR A 129 -8.42 -18.78 -24.63
C THR A 129 -9.33 -19.72 -25.42
N LYS A 130 -9.04 -21.01 -25.36
CA LYS A 130 -9.82 -22.05 -26.06
C LYS A 130 -11.32 -22.05 -25.68
N ASN A 131 -11.61 -21.89 -24.38
CA ASN A 131 -12.99 -21.92 -23.89
C ASN A 131 -13.61 -20.51 -23.77
N TYR A 132 -12.79 -19.46 -23.75
CA TYR A 132 -13.21 -18.07 -23.59
C TYR A 132 -12.56 -17.20 -24.70
N PRO A 133 -13.18 -17.07 -25.88
CA PRO A 133 -12.61 -16.30 -26.99
C PRO A 133 -12.65 -14.77 -26.72
N GLY A 134 -11.62 -14.05 -27.17
CA GLY A 134 -11.49 -12.60 -27.00
C GLY A 134 -11.56 -12.19 -25.52
N ASN A 135 -12.30 -11.14 -25.20
CA ASN A 135 -12.46 -10.63 -23.83
C ASN A 135 -13.58 -11.33 -23.04
N SER A 136 -14.00 -12.54 -23.42
CA SER A 136 -15.14 -13.22 -22.76
C SER A 136 -14.84 -13.67 -21.33
N ILE A 137 -13.57 -13.82 -20.92
CA ILE A 137 -13.17 -14.05 -19.53
C ILE A 137 -13.63 -12.85 -18.67
N ILE A 138 -13.25 -11.64 -19.06
CA ILE A 138 -13.61 -10.40 -18.35
C ILE A 138 -15.12 -10.29 -18.24
N LYS A 139 -15.84 -10.44 -19.35
CA LYS A 139 -17.30 -10.36 -19.39
C LYS A 139 -17.98 -11.40 -18.49
N TYR A 140 -17.47 -12.63 -18.47
CA TYR A 140 -18.01 -13.67 -17.59
C TYR A 140 -17.78 -13.32 -16.12
N LEU A 141 -16.57 -12.94 -15.74
CA LEU A 141 -16.22 -12.62 -14.36
C LEU A 141 -17.00 -11.40 -13.85
N GLU A 142 -17.14 -10.35 -14.66
CA GLU A 142 -18.00 -9.21 -14.33
C GLU A 142 -19.47 -9.61 -14.16
N SER A 143 -19.96 -10.58 -14.92
CA SER A 143 -21.34 -11.06 -14.80
C SER A 143 -21.66 -11.73 -13.47
N ILE A 144 -20.62 -12.18 -12.75
CA ILE A 144 -20.71 -12.78 -11.40
C ILE A 144 -20.20 -11.82 -10.30
N GLY A 145 -19.97 -10.53 -10.63
CA GLY A 145 -19.61 -9.48 -9.68
C GLY A 145 -18.10 -9.39 -9.37
N VAL A 146 -17.22 -10.00 -10.19
CA VAL A 146 -15.76 -9.84 -10.13
C VAL A 146 -15.35 -8.74 -11.10
N LYS A 147 -14.78 -7.65 -10.60
CA LYS A 147 -14.44 -6.46 -11.39
C LYS A 147 -12.99 -6.54 -11.90
N PHE A 148 -12.79 -6.25 -13.19
CA PHE A 148 -11.46 -6.13 -13.80
C PHE A 148 -10.66 -4.98 -13.19
N GLY A 149 -9.36 -5.18 -13.00
CA GLY A 149 -8.44 -4.24 -12.38
C GLY A 149 -8.48 -4.20 -10.84
N ALA A 150 -9.63 -4.51 -10.22
CA ALA A 150 -9.77 -4.53 -8.76
C ALA A 150 -9.67 -5.96 -8.17
N GLN A 151 -10.35 -6.93 -8.79
CA GLN A 151 -10.44 -8.31 -8.30
C GLN A 151 -9.88 -9.32 -9.30
N LEU A 152 -9.84 -8.98 -10.58
CA LEU A 152 -9.18 -9.72 -11.64
C LEU A 152 -7.94 -8.94 -12.06
N ASN A 153 -6.75 -9.51 -11.87
CA ASN A 153 -5.48 -8.86 -12.17
C ASN A 153 -4.37 -9.88 -12.42
N ALA A 154 -3.18 -9.40 -12.80
CA ALA A 154 -1.97 -10.18 -12.90
C ALA A 154 -0.74 -9.28 -12.70
N TYR A 155 0.43 -9.89 -12.53
CA TYR A 155 1.70 -9.19 -12.60
C TYR A 155 2.81 -10.09 -13.14
N THR A 156 3.75 -9.51 -13.86
CA THR A 156 4.98 -10.13 -14.33
C THR A 156 6.19 -9.48 -13.69
N SER A 157 7.08 -10.30 -13.15
CA SER A 157 8.38 -9.89 -12.62
C SER A 157 9.51 -10.56 -13.42
N ILE A 158 10.76 -10.36 -12.98
CA ILE A 158 11.93 -10.96 -13.63
C ILE A 158 11.86 -12.50 -13.57
N ASP A 159 11.44 -13.08 -12.45
CA ASP A 159 11.49 -14.53 -12.21
C ASP A 159 10.11 -15.20 -12.12
N GLU A 160 9.04 -14.45 -12.15
CA GLU A 160 7.70 -14.97 -11.85
C GLU A 160 6.58 -14.19 -12.55
N THR A 161 5.44 -14.88 -12.78
CA THR A 161 4.18 -14.27 -13.22
C THR A 161 3.05 -14.86 -12.39
N VAL A 162 2.13 -14.04 -11.90
CA VAL A 162 0.99 -14.47 -11.09
C VAL A 162 -0.29 -13.84 -11.61
N TYR A 163 -1.33 -14.64 -11.75
CA TYR A 163 -2.68 -14.21 -12.12
C TYR A 163 -3.62 -14.46 -10.95
N ASN A 164 -4.55 -13.54 -10.73
CA ASN A 164 -5.49 -13.65 -9.63
C ASN A 164 -6.93 -13.31 -10.01
N ILE A 165 -7.86 -14.05 -9.42
CA ILE A 165 -9.31 -13.80 -9.46
C ILE A 165 -9.80 -13.83 -8.01
N ASN A 166 -10.00 -12.65 -7.43
CA ASN A 166 -10.37 -12.49 -6.04
C ASN A 166 -11.88 -12.40 -5.83
N ASN A 167 -12.31 -12.79 -4.65
CA ASN A 167 -13.70 -12.64 -4.17
C ASN A 167 -14.75 -13.26 -5.11
N VAL A 168 -14.45 -14.42 -5.69
CA VAL A 168 -15.37 -15.16 -6.54
C VAL A 168 -16.52 -15.71 -5.68
N PRO A 169 -17.81 -15.49 -6.06
CA PRO A 169 -18.94 -16.10 -5.36
C PRO A 169 -18.92 -17.62 -5.40
N THR A 170 -19.06 -18.29 -4.23
CA THR A 170 -18.93 -19.75 -4.09
C THR A 170 -20.26 -20.49 -3.84
N GLN A 171 -21.40 -19.78 -3.88
CA GLN A 171 -22.72 -20.39 -3.63
C GLN A 171 -23.15 -21.39 -4.72
N ARG A 172 -22.51 -21.40 -5.86
CA ARG A 172 -22.75 -22.31 -6.98
C ARG A 172 -21.46 -22.99 -7.38
N GLU A 173 -21.47 -24.31 -7.41
CA GLU A 173 -20.31 -25.12 -7.77
C GLU A 173 -19.84 -24.85 -9.21
N GLU A 174 -20.80 -24.61 -10.13
CA GLU A 174 -20.51 -24.30 -11.53
C GLU A 174 -19.66 -23.02 -11.69
N THR A 175 -19.80 -22.07 -10.75
CA THR A 175 -18.97 -20.85 -10.73
C THR A 175 -17.52 -21.21 -10.41
N ILE A 176 -17.31 -22.05 -9.39
CA ILE A 176 -15.97 -22.53 -9.00
C ILE A 176 -15.32 -23.28 -10.16
N ASP A 177 -16.06 -24.20 -10.79
CA ASP A 177 -15.57 -25.00 -11.92
C ASP A 177 -15.22 -24.13 -13.13
N SER A 178 -16.04 -23.11 -13.43
CA SER A 178 -15.77 -22.16 -14.51
C SER A 178 -14.52 -21.32 -14.26
N VAL A 179 -14.28 -20.91 -13.01
CA VAL A 179 -13.06 -20.15 -12.66
C VAL A 179 -11.83 -21.05 -12.70
N LEU A 180 -11.92 -22.29 -12.24
CA LEU A 180 -10.84 -23.26 -12.39
C LEU A 180 -10.55 -23.56 -13.86
N LEU A 181 -11.55 -23.58 -14.74
CA LEU A 181 -11.37 -23.70 -16.17
C LEU A 181 -10.65 -22.49 -16.77
N ILE A 182 -10.87 -21.28 -16.28
CA ILE A 182 -10.10 -20.10 -16.67
C ILE A 182 -8.62 -20.29 -16.30
N LEU A 183 -8.32 -20.73 -15.06
CA LEU A 183 -6.94 -20.99 -14.65
C LEU A 183 -6.29 -22.10 -15.51
N HIS A 184 -7.06 -23.14 -15.87
CA HIS A 184 -6.61 -24.20 -16.77
C HIS A 184 -6.24 -23.63 -18.13
N ASP A 185 -7.11 -22.82 -18.73
CA ASP A 185 -6.87 -22.20 -20.02
C ASP A 185 -5.64 -21.26 -19.98
N TRP A 186 -5.45 -20.50 -18.93
CA TRP A 186 -4.24 -19.70 -18.73
C TRP A 186 -2.97 -20.56 -18.66
N SER A 187 -3.08 -21.74 -18.04
CA SER A 187 -1.93 -22.63 -17.89
C SER A 187 -1.48 -23.28 -19.17
N HIS A 188 -2.42 -23.56 -20.12
CA HIS A 188 -2.10 -24.44 -21.27
C HIS A 188 -2.88 -24.18 -22.57
N ASP A 189 -4.00 -23.47 -22.55
CA ASP A 189 -4.92 -23.38 -23.70
C ASP A 189 -5.12 -21.94 -24.23
N LEU A 190 -4.06 -21.09 -24.25
CA LEU A 190 -4.11 -19.76 -24.85
C LEU A 190 -4.23 -19.83 -26.37
N THR A 191 -5.10 -19.01 -26.97
CA THR A 191 -5.25 -18.96 -28.43
C THR A 191 -4.12 -18.20 -29.12
N LEU A 192 -3.64 -17.09 -28.52
CA LEU A 192 -2.63 -16.18 -29.07
C LEU A 192 -2.97 -15.78 -30.51
N ASP A 193 -4.20 -15.25 -30.69
CA ASP A 193 -4.70 -14.80 -32.01
C ASP A 193 -3.83 -13.60 -32.48
N PRO A 194 -3.28 -13.66 -33.70
CA PRO A 194 -2.45 -12.56 -34.24
C PRO A 194 -3.16 -11.21 -34.26
N LYS A 195 -4.46 -11.18 -34.43
CA LYS A 195 -5.22 -9.91 -34.42
C LYS A 195 -5.31 -9.28 -33.04
N GLU A 196 -5.50 -10.11 -32.01
CA GLU A 196 -5.50 -9.63 -30.63
C GLU A 196 -4.09 -9.23 -30.18
N ILE A 197 -3.04 -9.95 -30.61
CA ILE A 197 -1.64 -9.54 -30.41
C ILE A 197 -1.38 -8.16 -31.00
N ASP A 198 -1.81 -7.91 -32.24
CA ASP A 198 -1.56 -6.62 -32.90
C ASP A 198 -2.31 -5.46 -32.21
N LYS A 199 -3.49 -5.68 -31.67
CA LYS A 199 -4.22 -4.69 -30.86
C LYS A 199 -3.49 -4.41 -29.54
N GLU A 200 -3.00 -5.46 -28.88
CA GLU A 200 -2.41 -5.35 -27.55
C GLU A 200 -1.07 -4.59 -27.54
N ARG A 201 -0.34 -4.56 -28.68
CA ARG A 201 0.90 -3.76 -28.80
C ARG A 201 0.65 -2.30 -28.40
N GLY A 202 -0.48 -1.73 -28.84
CA GLY A 202 -0.86 -0.37 -28.47
C GLY A 202 -1.08 -0.18 -26.98
N VAL A 203 -1.70 -1.14 -26.31
CA VAL A 203 -1.97 -1.12 -24.86
C VAL A 203 -0.67 -1.21 -24.06
N ILE A 204 0.24 -2.11 -24.45
CA ILE A 204 1.59 -2.22 -23.83
C ILE A 204 2.39 -0.90 -23.98
N HIS A 205 2.28 -0.24 -25.13
CA HIS A 205 2.91 1.07 -25.33
C HIS A 205 2.38 2.13 -24.36
N GLU A 206 1.05 2.18 -24.18
CA GLU A 206 0.45 3.13 -23.25
C GLU A 206 0.80 2.81 -21.79
N GLU A 207 0.94 1.54 -21.47
CA GLU A 207 1.41 1.15 -20.14
C GLU A 207 2.86 1.57 -19.91
N TRP A 208 3.76 1.26 -20.85
CA TRP A 208 5.16 1.72 -20.79
C TRP A 208 5.26 3.24 -20.62
N ARG A 209 4.47 3.99 -21.40
CA ARG A 209 4.42 5.44 -21.32
C ARG A 209 3.92 5.93 -19.97
N SER A 210 2.85 5.36 -19.46
CA SER A 210 2.24 5.76 -18.18
C SER A 210 3.10 5.42 -16.96
N ARG A 211 3.92 4.36 -17.06
CA ARG A 211 4.84 3.93 -15.99
C ARG A 211 6.24 4.52 -16.09
N SER A 212 6.56 5.25 -17.17
CA SER A 212 7.87 5.85 -17.38
C SER A 212 8.07 7.09 -16.50
N SER A 213 8.43 6.87 -15.23
CA SER A 213 8.89 7.92 -14.31
C SER A 213 10.37 8.23 -14.53
N ALA A 214 10.83 9.40 -14.04
CA ALA A 214 12.25 9.78 -14.06
C ALA A 214 13.14 8.69 -13.44
N THR A 215 12.75 8.18 -12.26
CA THR A 215 13.46 7.10 -11.58
C THR A 215 13.53 5.83 -12.45
N MET A 216 12.42 5.43 -13.10
CA MET A 216 12.41 4.25 -13.95
C MET A 216 13.31 4.43 -15.18
N ARG A 217 13.30 5.60 -15.83
CA ARG A 217 14.20 5.87 -16.96
C ARG A 217 15.67 5.81 -16.57
N ILE A 218 16.02 6.30 -15.37
CA ILE A 218 17.39 6.18 -14.85
C ILE A 218 17.74 4.71 -14.60
N TYR A 219 16.84 3.94 -13.99
CA TYR A 219 17.05 2.49 -13.81
C TYR A 219 17.26 1.76 -15.12
N GLU A 220 16.42 1.98 -16.11
CA GLU A 220 16.55 1.37 -17.45
C GLU A 220 17.95 1.62 -18.07
N ARG A 221 18.48 2.83 -17.92
CA ARG A 221 19.81 3.18 -18.44
C ARG A 221 20.95 2.57 -17.63
N GLN A 222 20.83 2.49 -16.30
CA GLN A 222 21.94 2.13 -15.43
C GLN A 222 21.93 0.65 -14.99
N LEU A 223 20.78 -0.03 -15.02
CA LEU A 223 20.62 -1.38 -14.54
C LEU A 223 21.62 -2.39 -15.15
N PRO A 224 21.90 -2.39 -16.47
CA PRO A 224 22.91 -3.28 -17.03
C PRO A 224 24.30 -3.12 -16.38
N ARG A 225 24.72 -1.90 -16.11
CA ARG A 225 26.00 -1.58 -15.45
C ARG A 225 25.98 -2.02 -13.98
N LEU A 226 24.94 -1.64 -13.24
CA LEU A 226 24.81 -1.97 -11.81
C LEU A 226 24.81 -3.47 -11.55
N MET A 227 24.23 -4.24 -12.46
CA MET A 227 24.14 -5.68 -12.38
C MET A 227 25.24 -6.41 -13.20
N SER A 228 26.37 -5.74 -13.44
CA SER A 228 27.56 -6.32 -14.12
C SER A 228 27.24 -6.97 -15.47
N ASN A 229 26.35 -6.36 -16.25
CA ASN A 229 25.83 -6.87 -17.53
C ASN A 229 25.26 -8.31 -17.45
N SER A 230 24.82 -8.74 -16.28
CA SER A 230 24.15 -10.02 -16.07
C SER A 230 22.79 -10.06 -16.77
N ARG A 231 22.26 -11.28 -16.93
CA ARG A 231 20.96 -11.47 -17.58
C ARG A 231 19.82 -10.72 -16.87
N PRO A 232 19.67 -10.76 -15.53
CA PRO A 232 18.65 -9.98 -14.83
C PRO A 232 18.72 -8.47 -15.13
N GLY A 233 19.92 -7.89 -15.23
CA GLY A 233 20.09 -6.46 -15.52
C GLY A 233 19.66 -6.03 -16.93
N ASN A 234 19.33 -6.98 -17.81
CA ASN A 234 18.94 -6.75 -19.20
C ASN A 234 17.53 -7.29 -19.51
N ARG A 235 16.74 -7.62 -18.48
CA ARG A 235 15.43 -8.29 -18.66
C ARG A 235 14.35 -7.65 -17.77
N LEU A 236 14.19 -6.33 -17.89
CA LEU A 236 13.01 -5.68 -17.30
C LEU A 236 11.73 -6.23 -17.94
N PRO A 237 10.67 -6.51 -17.17
CA PRO A 237 9.44 -7.15 -17.66
C PRO A 237 8.77 -6.42 -18.82
N ILE A 238 8.76 -5.08 -18.79
CA ILE A 238 8.17 -4.28 -19.87
C ILE A 238 8.92 -4.45 -21.21
N GLY A 239 10.17 -4.93 -21.16
CA GLY A 239 11.00 -5.21 -22.34
C GLY A 239 11.46 -3.97 -23.09
N THR A 240 11.57 -4.12 -24.39
CA THR A 240 11.90 -3.02 -25.32
C THR A 240 10.81 -2.84 -26.35
N MET A 241 10.43 -1.59 -26.59
CA MET A 241 9.37 -1.29 -27.56
C MET A 241 9.76 -1.76 -28.98
N GLU A 242 11.05 -1.79 -29.30
CA GLU A 242 11.55 -2.36 -30.57
C GLU A 242 11.11 -3.82 -30.75
N VAL A 243 11.24 -4.65 -29.72
CA VAL A 243 10.77 -6.04 -29.75
C VAL A 243 9.25 -6.09 -29.72
N VAL A 244 8.59 -5.35 -28.84
CA VAL A 244 7.13 -5.31 -28.68
C VAL A 244 6.43 -4.99 -30.01
N ASP A 245 6.98 -4.06 -30.79
CA ASP A 245 6.39 -3.64 -32.07
C ASP A 245 6.61 -4.67 -33.20
N ASN A 246 7.72 -5.41 -33.16
CA ASN A 246 8.19 -6.15 -34.33
C ASN A 246 8.23 -7.67 -34.17
N PHE A 247 7.98 -8.20 -32.95
CA PHE A 247 7.98 -9.67 -32.78
C PHE A 247 6.87 -10.32 -33.60
N LYS A 248 7.14 -11.54 -34.09
CA LYS A 248 6.16 -12.34 -34.81
C LYS A 248 5.37 -13.20 -33.83
N PRO A 249 4.07 -13.44 -34.05
CA PRO A 249 3.22 -14.25 -33.15
C PRO A 249 3.83 -15.62 -32.79
N GLU A 250 4.61 -16.23 -33.70
CA GLU A 250 5.26 -17.50 -33.47
C GLU A 250 6.35 -17.41 -32.38
N VAL A 251 6.99 -16.26 -32.20
CA VAL A 251 8.01 -16.03 -31.15
C VAL A 251 7.37 -16.02 -29.77
N LEU A 252 6.22 -15.35 -29.63
CA LEU A 252 5.42 -15.35 -28.40
C LEU A 252 4.90 -16.77 -28.08
N ARG A 253 4.37 -17.46 -29.07
CA ARG A 253 3.91 -18.87 -28.95
C ARG A 253 5.05 -19.78 -28.50
N ALA A 254 6.24 -19.62 -29.07
CA ALA A 254 7.42 -20.42 -28.69
C ALA A 254 7.83 -20.18 -27.23
N TYR A 255 7.72 -18.92 -26.72
CA TYR A 255 7.94 -18.61 -25.31
C TYR A 255 6.89 -19.28 -24.43
N TYR A 256 5.60 -19.19 -24.78
CA TYR A 256 4.50 -19.83 -24.07
C TYR A 256 4.67 -21.35 -23.98
N GLU A 257 4.84 -22.04 -25.11
CA GLU A 257 4.99 -23.50 -25.16
C GLU A 257 6.25 -24.02 -24.46
N LYS A 258 7.30 -23.19 -24.37
CA LYS A 258 8.57 -23.55 -23.69
C LYS A 258 8.42 -23.46 -22.18
N TRP A 259 7.71 -22.46 -21.66
CA TRP A 259 7.76 -22.09 -20.24
C TRP A 259 6.47 -22.30 -19.46
N TYR A 260 5.27 -22.18 -20.09
CA TYR A 260 3.98 -22.41 -19.43
C TYR A 260 3.69 -23.92 -19.38
N ARG A 261 4.20 -24.53 -18.34
CA ARG A 261 4.12 -25.99 -18.18
C ARG A 261 3.92 -26.36 -16.71
N PRO A 262 3.29 -27.51 -16.42
CA PRO A 262 2.85 -27.91 -15.07
C PRO A 262 3.93 -27.82 -13.97
N ASP A 263 5.18 -28.23 -14.25
CA ASP A 263 6.28 -28.22 -13.27
C ASP A 263 6.73 -26.82 -12.83
N GLN A 264 6.28 -25.76 -13.51
CA GLN A 264 6.54 -24.36 -13.17
C GLN A 264 5.33 -23.66 -12.57
N GLN A 265 4.20 -24.36 -12.38
CA GLN A 265 2.91 -23.77 -12.04
C GLN A 265 2.38 -24.25 -10.69
N ALA A 266 1.67 -23.37 -9.99
CA ALA A 266 0.86 -23.73 -8.84
C ALA A 266 -0.54 -23.13 -8.94
N ILE A 267 -1.56 -23.96 -8.68
CA ILE A 267 -2.96 -23.54 -8.51
C ILE A 267 -3.20 -23.32 -7.02
N ILE A 268 -3.73 -22.15 -6.67
CA ILE A 268 -3.99 -21.77 -5.28
C ILE A 268 -5.46 -21.38 -5.15
N VAL A 269 -6.19 -22.03 -4.25
CA VAL A 269 -7.60 -21.74 -3.98
C VAL A 269 -7.80 -21.58 -2.48
N VAL A 270 -8.20 -20.39 -2.04
CA VAL A 270 -8.45 -20.10 -0.63
C VAL A 270 -9.79 -19.39 -0.48
N GLY A 271 -10.66 -19.91 0.35
CA GLY A 271 -11.97 -19.30 0.62
C GLY A 271 -13.01 -20.27 1.12
N ASP A 272 -14.27 -19.86 1.08
CA ASP A 272 -15.41 -20.65 1.52
C ASP A 272 -15.78 -21.72 0.47
N ILE A 273 -14.97 -22.79 0.45
CA ILE A 273 -15.05 -23.90 -0.53
C ILE A 273 -14.93 -25.26 0.13
N ASP A 274 -15.41 -26.31 -0.52
CA ASP A 274 -15.13 -27.71 -0.17
C ASP A 274 -13.74 -28.12 -0.68
N VAL A 275 -12.82 -28.37 0.24
CA VAL A 275 -11.41 -28.69 -0.07
C VAL A 275 -11.30 -30.00 -0.87
N ALA A 276 -12.04 -31.05 -0.47
CA ALA A 276 -11.94 -32.37 -1.11
C ALA A 276 -12.51 -32.34 -2.54
N ARG A 277 -13.64 -31.66 -2.77
CA ARG A 277 -14.20 -31.45 -4.08
C ARG A 277 -13.26 -30.64 -4.98
N THR A 278 -12.75 -29.51 -4.45
CA THR A 278 -11.85 -28.64 -5.20
C THR A 278 -10.57 -29.37 -5.59
N GLU A 279 -9.99 -30.19 -4.68
CA GLU A 279 -8.83 -31.04 -4.99
C GLU A 279 -9.13 -31.99 -6.14
N LYS A 280 -10.29 -32.65 -6.11
CA LYS A 280 -10.69 -33.57 -7.18
C LYS A 280 -10.85 -32.85 -8.53
N VAL A 281 -11.48 -31.69 -8.56
CA VAL A 281 -11.63 -30.88 -9.80
C VAL A 281 -10.25 -30.49 -10.34
N ILE A 282 -9.34 -30.05 -9.48
CA ILE A 282 -7.96 -29.73 -9.89
C ILE A 282 -7.26 -30.96 -10.48
N GLN A 283 -7.37 -32.12 -9.82
CA GLN A 283 -6.77 -33.37 -10.32
C GLN A 283 -7.35 -33.79 -11.66
N ASP A 284 -8.66 -33.75 -11.82
CA ASP A 284 -9.37 -34.15 -13.04
C ASP A 284 -9.08 -33.19 -14.22
N MET A 285 -8.96 -31.88 -13.94
CA MET A 285 -8.81 -30.83 -14.96
C MET A 285 -7.34 -30.63 -15.38
N PHE A 286 -6.41 -30.53 -14.41
CA PHE A 286 -5.01 -30.21 -14.66
C PHE A 286 -4.11 -31.46 -14.81
N GLY A 287 -4.51 -32.61 -14.26
CA GLY A 287 -3.75 -33.86 -14.36
C GLY A 287 -3.48 -34.35 -15.79
N PRO A 288 -4.41 -34.21 -16.74
CA PRO A 288 -4.21 -34.59 -18.13
C PRO A 288 -3.20 -33.74 -18.91
N ILE A 289 -2.84 -32.52 -18.41
CA ILE A 289 -1.87 -31.67 -19.12
C ILE A 289 -0.52 -32.38 -19.23
N GLN A 290 -0.03 -32.52 -20.44
CA GLN A 290 1.19 -33.24 -20.74
C GLN A 290 2.43 -32.34 -20.57
N MET A 291 3.48 -32.92 -19.97
CA MET A 291 4.79 -32.28 -19.95
C MET A 291 5.48 -32.47 -21.34
N PRO A 292 6.24 -31.42 -21.78
CA PRO A 292 7.11 -31.60 -22.95
C PRO A 292 8.09 -32.77 -22.76
N ALA A 293 8.40 -33.50 -23.83
CA ALA A 293 9.29 -34.64 -23.75
C ALA A 293 10.70 -34.28 -23.26
N ASN A 294 11.20 -33.12 -23.61
CA ASN A 294 12.48 -32.56 -23.16
C ASN A 294 12.28 -31.15 -22.64
N PRO A 295 11.79 -30.98 -21.41
CA PRO A 295 11.53 -29.68 -20.85
C PRO A 295 12.83 -28.90 -20.68
N ALA A 296 12.83 -27.59 -21.05
CA ALA A 296 13.97 -26.72 -20.83
C ALA A 296 14.25 -26.57 -19.34
N GLU A 297 15.51 -26.55 -18.94
CA GLU A 297 15.88 -26.32 -17.54
C GLU A 297 15.51 -24.89 -17.09
N ARG A 298 14.87 -24.74 -15.90
CA ARG A 298 14.58 -23.46 -15.27
C ARG A 298 15.80 -22.97 -14.49
N ILE A 299 16.60 -22.13 -15.13
CA ILE A 299 17.81 -21.55 -14.53
C ILE A 299 17.45 -20.29 -13.76
N TYR A 300 17.92 -20.18 -12.51
CA TYR A 300 17.88 -18.93 -11.73
C TYR A 300 19.20 -18.19 -11.90
N TYR A 301 19.15 -17.07 -12.57
CA TYR A 301 20.33 -16.26 -12.88
C TYR A 301 20.72 -15.38 -11.68
N GLY A 302 22.03 -15.37 -11.35
CA GLY A 302 22.60 -14.48 -10.34
C GLY A 302 23.19 -13.20 -10.94
N VAL A 303 23.68 -12.34 -10.07
CA VAL A 303 24.49 -11.17 -10.42
C VAL A 303 25.93 -11.45 -9.97
N PRO A 304 26.93 -11.32 -10.87
CA PRO A 304 28.33 -11.57 -10.49
C PRO A 304 28.81 -10.64 -9.36
N ASP A 305 29.74 -11.14 -8.55
CA ASP A 305 30.49 -10.31 -7.63
C ASP A 305 31.35 -9.29 -8.39
N ASN A 306 31.59 -8.13 -7.75
CA ASN A 306 32.53 -7.13 -8.26
C ASN A 306 33.68 -6.92 -7.26
N ALA A 307 34.91 -6.96 -7.76
CA ALA A 307 36.10 -6.72 -6.93
C ALA A 307 36.28 -5.22 -6.61
N GLU A 308 35.97 -4.37 -7.60
CA GLU A 308 36.00 -2.90 -7.50
C GLU A 308 34.56 -2.37 -7.37
N PRO A 309 34.36 -1.21 -6.73
CA PRO A 309 33.03 -0.59 -6.62
C PRO A 309 32.42 -0.30 -8.00
N ILE A 310 31.12 -0.56 -8.14
CA ILE A 310 30.34 -0.08 -9.29
C ILE A 310 29.64 1.18 -8.82
N VAL A 311 30.08 2.33 -9.30
CA VAL A 311 29.48 3.62 -8.95
C VAL A 311 28.89 4.25 -10.21
N ALA A 312 27.61 4.61 -10.16
CA ALA A 312 26.90 5.27 -11.25
C ALA A 312 26.23 6.54 -10.76
N THR A 313 26.24 7.56 -11.58
CA THR A 313 25.44 8.77 -11.39
C THR A 313 24.72 9.09 -12.69
N ASP A 314 23.44 9.39 -12.60
CA ASP A 314 22.59 9.72 -13.74
C ASP A 314 21.58 10.81 -13.36
N LYS A 315 20.95 11.43 -14.36
CA LYS A 315 20.05 12.55 -14.16
C LYS A 315 18.86 12.49 -15.10
N ASP A 316 17.77 13.12 -14.67
CA ASP A 316 16.57 13.25 -15.49
C ASP A 316 15.88 14.59 -15.22
N LYS A 317 15.24 15.19 -16.26
CA LYS A 317 14.61 16.51 -16.16
C LYS A 317 13.37 16.52 -15.27
N GLU A 318 12.72 15.36 -15.11
CA GLU A 318 11.54 15.21 -14.27
C GLU A 318 11.87 14.63 -12.89
N GLN A 319 13.15 14.35 -12.59
CA GLN A 319 13.59 13.95 -11.26
C GLN A 319 13.50 15.13 -10.30
N THR A 320 12.62 15.05 -9.32
CA THR A 320 12.38 16.17 -8.38
C THR A 320 13.41 16.25 -7.27
N LEU A 321 13.74 15.14 -6.65
CA LEU A 321 14.70 15.06 -5.54
C LEU A 321 15.83 14.11 -5.88
N PRO A 322 17.07 14.38 -5.41
CA PRO A 322 18.16 13.42 -5.54
C PRO A 322 17.88 12.19 -4.69
N ILE A 323 18.23 11.02 -5.20
CA ILE A 323 18.16 9.75 -4.47
C ILE A 323 19.47 9.03 -4.64
N VAL A 324 20.06 8.56 -3.54
CA VAL A 324 21.26 7.75 -3.56
C VAL A 324 20.96 6.37 -2.99
N MET A 325 21.36 5.34 -3.70
CA MET A 325 21.34 3.96 -3.22
C MET A 325 22.78 3.47 -3.04
N VAL A 326 23.10 3.00 -1.84
CA VAL A 326 24.38 2.36 -1.51
C VAL A 326 24.07 0.91 -1.17
N CYS A 327 24.42 0.00 -2.08
CA CYS A 327 24.13 -1.42 -1.96
C CYS A 327 25.43 -2.20 -1.65
N MET A 328 25.45 -2.93 -0.55
CA MET A 328 26.52 -3.84 -0.17
C MET A 328 26.09 -5.26 -0.48
N LYS A 329 26.42 -5.76 -1.70
CA LYS A 329 26.01 -7.11 -2.14
C LYS A 329 26.65 -8.19 -1.28
N HIS A 330 25.87 -9.22 -1.00
CA HIS A 330 26.31 -10.43 -0.32
C HIS A 330 25.52 -11.66 -0.77
N GLU A 331 25.93 -12.83 -0.35
CA GLU A 331 25.15 -14.04 -0.55
C GLU A 331 23.86 -14.00 0.28
N GLN A 332 22.86 -14.77 -0.10
CA GLN A 332 21.62 -14.90 0.66
C GLN A 332 21.90 -15.18 2.15
N PRO A 333 21.49 -14.30 3.08
CA PRO A 333 21.88 -14.40 4.49
C PRO A 333 21.32 -15.64 5.18
N VAL A 334 20.11 -16.07 4.76
CA VAL A 334 19.47 -17.30 5.21
C VAL A 334 19.25 -18.21 3.99
N PRO A 335 20.16 -19.17 3.72
CA PRO A 335 20.06 -20.06 2.58
C PRO A 335 18.76 -20.88 2.53
N ASP A 336 18.28 -21.19 1.33
CA ASP A 336 17.04 -21.95 1.09
C ASP A 336 16.99 -23.28 1.88
N GLU A 337 18.14 -23.92 2.13
CA GLU A 337 18.25 -25.22 2.82
C GLU A 337 17.87 -25.14 4.29
N ILE A 338 18.13 -23.99 4.93
CA ILE A 338 17.86 -23.78 6.36
C ILE A 338 16.73 -22.80 6.63
N LYS A 339 16.27 -22.12 5.61
CA LYS A 339 15.24 -21.08 5.71
C LYS A 339 14.00 -21.56 6.47
N ASN A 340 13.59 -22.80 6.26
CA ASN A 340 12.45 -23.46 6.91
C ASN A 340 12.85 -24.29 8.13
N THR A 341 13.81 -23.83 8.90
CA THR A 341 14.18 -24.42 10.18
C THR A 341 14.10 -23.36 11.28
N VAL A 342 14.11 -23.78 12.54
CA VAL A 342 14.11 -22.84 13.66
C VAL A 342 15.31 -21.87 13.62
N PRO A 343 16.56 -22.31 13.34
CA PRO A 343 17.69 -21.38 13.19
C PRO A 343 17.55 -20.40 12.01
N GLY A 344 16.98 -20.85 10.88
CA GLY A 344 16.75 -19.98 9.74
C GLY A 344 15.75 -18.88 10.08
N LEU A 345 14.63 -19.25 10.71
CA LEU A 345 13.64 -18.28 11.20
C LEU A 345 14.26 -17.29 12.20
N ALA A 346 15.03 -17.79 13.16
CA ALA A 346 15.69 -16.96 14.15
C ALA A 346 16.64 -15.92 13.49
N ALA A 347 17.41 -16.33 12.49
CA ALA A 347 18.30 -15.43 11.76
C ALA A 347 17.52 -14.33 11.02
N SER A 348 16.45 -14.68 10.32
CA SER A 348 15.61 -13.70 9.60
C SER A 348 14.97 -12.71 10.57
N VAL A 349 14.45 -13.15 11.72
CA VAL A 349 13.88 -12.27 12.74
C VAL A 349 14.95 -11.31 13.29
N MET A 350 16.17 -11.78 13.55
CA MET A 350 17.25 -10.92 14.05
C MET A 350 17.66 -9.86 13.01
N ILE A 351 17.70 -10.20 11.72
CA ILE A 351 17.96 -9.24 10.64
C ILE A 351 16.87 -8.16 10.64
N SER A 352 15.61 -8.55 10.60
CA SER A 352 14.47 -7.60 10.59
C SER A 352 14.45 -6.71 11.85
N MET A 353 14.79 -7.25 13.03
CA MET A 353 14.92 -6.44 14.24
C MET A 353 16.07 -5.41 14.14
N ALA A 354 17.20 -5.79 13.54
CA ALA A 354 18.33 -4.88 13.34
C ALA A 354 17.99 -3.74 12.38
N GLU A 355 17.32 -4.05 11.26
CA GLU A 355 16.84 -3.07 10.30
C GLU A 355 15.85 -2.09 10.95
N THR A 356 14.89 -2.60 11.72
CA THR A 356 13.93 -1.77 12.45
C THR A 356 14.63 -0.79 13.40
N MET A 357 15.59 -1.27 14.19
CA MET A 357 16.33 -0.41 15.12
C MET A 357 17.17 0.64 14.40
N LEU A 358 17.80 0.29 13.27
CA LEU A 358 18.59 1.23 12.49
C LEU A 358 17.70 2.28 11.81
N ASN A 359 16.60 1.87 11.22
CA ASN A 359 15.64 2.78 10.60
C ASN A 359 15.06 3.76 11.63
N ASN A 360 14.74 3.30 12.85
CA ASN A 360 14.30 4.19 13.93
C ASN A 360 15.36 5.26 14.28
N ARG A 361 16.67 4.93 14.23
CA ARG A 361 17.74 5.93 14.42
C ARG A 361 17.80 6.94 13.27
N LEU A 362 17.68 6.47 12.03
CA LEU A 362 17.68 7.33 10.85
C LEU A 362 16.46 8.28 10.87
N ASP A 363 15.29 7.78 11.26
CA ASP A 363 14.07 8.58 11.42
C ASP A 363 14.23 9.62 12.55
N GLU A 364 14.84 9.24 13.70
CA GLU A 364 15.14 10.20 14.77
C GLU A 364 16.08 11.34 14.30
N MET A 365 17.01 11.04 13.40
CA MET A 365 17.85 12.07 12.80
C MET A 365 17.05 13.08 12.00
N THR A 366 16.03 12.65 11.26
CA THR A 366 15.20 13.55 10.41
C THR A 366 14.41 14.58 11.21
N GLN A 367 14.21 14.38 12.52
CA GLN A 367 13.55 15.36 13.38
C GLN A 367 14.47 16.57 13.71
N LYS A 368 15.73 16.54 13.29
CA LYS A 368 16.72 17.58 13.59
C LYS A 368 16.98 18.44 12.35
N PRO A 369 16.90 19.77 12.44
CA PRO A 369 17.07 20.65 11.28
C PRO A 369 18.43 20.52 10.58
N GLU A 370 19.48 20.23 11.35
CA GLU A 370 20.85 20.07 10.85
C GLU A 370 21.11 18.78 10.06
N THR A 371 20.18 17.83 10.08
CA THR A 371 20.33 16.56 9.35
C THR A 371 20.41 16.85 7.83
N PRO A 372 21.44 16.33 7.13
CA PRO A 372 21.67 16.69 5.73
C PRO A 372 20.81 15.91 4.72
N PHE A 373 19.93 15.05 5.19
CA PHE A 373 18.99 14.30 4.35
C PHE A 373 17.53 14.51 4.80
N LEU A 374 16.60 14.36 3.86
CA LEU A 374 15.17 14.38 4.11
C LEU A 374 14.67 13.03 4.61
N GLN A 375 15.29 11.96 4.12
CA GLN A 375 14.98 10.58 4.48
C GLN A 375 16.22 9.72 4.26
N ALA A 376 16.38 8.71 5.10
CA ALA A 376 17.28 7.59 4.86
C ALA A 376 16.64 6.32 5.40
N ALA A 377 16.83 5.20 4.71
CA ALA A 377 16.33 3.89 5.12
C ALA A 377 17.30 2.79 4.75
N VAL A 378 17.29 1.70 5.52
CA VAL A 378 18.13 0.51 5.29
C VAL A 378 17.23 -0.71 5.20
N ASP A 379 17.53 -1.56 4.22
CA ASP A 379 16.81 -2.81 3.95
C ASP A 379 17.79 -3.88 3.47
N ASP A 380 17.61 -5.13 3.91
CA ASP A 380 18.38 -6.29 3.48
C ASP A 380 17.51 -7.28 2.74
N ASP A 381 17.49 -7.18 1.41
CA ASP A 381 16.67 -8.03 0.55
C ASP A 381 17.40 -8.34 -0.76
N LYS A 382 16.68 -8.87 -1.71
CA LYS A 382 17.16 -9.13 -3.08
C LYS A 382 17.79 -7.89 -3.68
N PHE A 383 18.98 -8.04 -4.21
CA PHE A 383 19.68 -6.95 -4.89
C PHE A 383 18.88 -6.52 -6.14
N ILE A 384 18.22 -5.38 -6.02
CA ILE A 384 17.29 -4.82 -7.01
C ILE A 384 16.14 -5.84 -7.23
N LEU A 385 16.14 -6.64 -8.29
CA LEU A 385 15.11 -7.65 -8.56
C LEU A 385 15.70 -9.07 -8.74
N ALA A 386 16.99 -9.24 -8.51
CA ALA A 386 17.68 -10.50 -8.79
C ALA A 386 17.47 -11.54 -7.69
N LYS A 387 16.76 -12.63 -7.96
CA LYS A 387 16.38 -13.68 -7.01
C LYS A 387 17.57 -14.40 -6.33
N LYS A 388 18.77 -14.36 -6.93
CA LYS A 388 19.98 -15.03 -6.44
C LYS A 388 21.10 -14.07 -6.04
N ALA A 389 20.78 -12.80 -5.80
CA ALA A 389 21.71 -11.82 -5.23
C ALA A 389 21.00 -11.02 -4.15
N TYR A 390 21.68 -10.76 -3.05
CA TYR A 390 21.17 -10.00 -1.91
C TYR A 390 22.06 -8.79 -1.64
N ALA A 391 21.53 -7.76 -1.02
CA ALA A 391 22.31 -6.59 -0.61
C ALA A 391 21.67 -5.90 0.59
N LEU A 392 22.53 -5.48 1.54
CA LEU A 392 22.16 -4.44 2.47
C LEU A 392 22.15 -3.11 1.70
N THR A 393 21.00 -2.55 1.48
CA THR A 393 20.79 -1.32 0.71
C THR A 393 20.47 -0.16 1.65
N THR A 394 21.25 0.91 1.57
CA THR A 394 20.95 2.19 2.21
C THR A 394 20.44 3.14 1.14
N GLN A 395 19.18 3.53 1.21
CA GLN A 395 18.59 4.56 0.37
C GLN A 395 18.58 5.89 1.10
N ILE A 396 19.03 6.95 0.43
CA ILE A 396 19.18 8.29 1.02
C ILE A 396 18.54 9.31 0.08
N VAL A 397 17.76 10.24 0.62
CA VAL A 397 17.24 11.41 -0.09
C VAL A 397 17.93 12.65 0.47
N PRO A 398 19.03 13.11 -0.15
CA PRO A 398 19.79 14.27 0.33
C PRO A 398 18.98 15.57 0.29
N LYS A 399 19.26 16.47 1.22
CA LYS A 399 18.88 17.88 1.06
C LYS A 399 19.67 18.51 -0.09
N GLU A 400 19.09 19.50 -0.75
CA GLU A 400 19.72 20.14 -1.92
C GLU A 400 21.09 20.73 -1.55
N GLY A 401 22.12 20.40 -2.34
CA GLY A 401 23.51 20.83 -2.10
C GLY A 401 24.23 20.08 -0.99
N MET A 402 23.61 19.08 -0.34
CA MET A 402 24.20 18.34 0.79
C MET A 402 24.44 16.85 0.50
N MET A 403 24.68 16.51 -0.77
CA MET A 403 24.86 15.13 -1.23
C MET A 403 25.94 14.38 -0.43
N ASP A 404 27.12 14.96 -0.35
CA ASP A 404 28.28 14.33 0.30
C ASP A 404 28.07 14.19 1.82
N GLU A 405 27.50 15.22 2.46
CA GLU A 405 27.17 15.22 3.88
C GLU A 405 26.07 14.20 4.21
N ALA A 406 25.06 14.07 3.33
CA ALA A 406 23.95 13.13 3.49
C ALA A 406 24.44 11.68 3.44
N ILE A 407 25.24 11.33 2.43
CA ILE A 407 25.87 10.01 2.32
C ILE A 407 26.72 9.73 3.56
N LYS A 408 27.57 10.69 3.93
CA LYS A 408 28.44 10.56 5.11
C LYS A 408 27.65 10.34 6.38
N ALA A 409 26.59 11.11 6.63
CA ALA A 409 25.78 11.02 7.85
C ALA A 409 25.01 9.70 7.93
N ALA A 410 24.31 9.29 6.85
CA ALA A 410 23.54 8.04 6.83
C ALA A 410 24.47 6.81 6.93
N MET A 411 25.55 6.77 6.14
CA MET A 411 26.50 5.66 6.19
C MET A 411 27.26 5.60 7.52
N ALA A 412 27.55 6.74 8.15
CA ALA A 412 28.14 6.77 9.48
C ALA A 412 27.24 6.07 10.52
N GLU A 413 25.91 6.20 10.41
CA GLU A 413 24.99 5.50 11.32
C GLU A 413 24.96 3.98 11.05
N VAL A 414 25.01 3.56 9.78
CA VAL A 414 25.17 2.14 9.41
C VAL A 414 26.45 1.57 10.01
N TYR A 415 27.58 2.28 9.86
CA TYR A 415 28.88 1.85 10.42
C TYR A 415 28.92 1.95 11.94
N ARG A 416 28.22 2.91 12.55
CA ARG A 416 28.05 3.00 14.01
C ARG A 416 27.34 1.77 14.55
N ALA A 417 26.21 1.39 13.93
CA ALA A 417 25.44 0.19 14.30
C ALA A 417 26.30 -1.09 14.15
N ALA A 418 27.06 -1.21 13.05
CA ALA A 418 27.95 -2.36 12.85
C ALA A 418 29.10 -2.43 13.87
N LYS A 419 29.65 -1.27 14.28
CA LYS A 419 30.83 -1.18 15.18
C LYS A 419 30.46 -1.30 16.65
N PHE A 420 29.42 -0.65 17.10
CA PHE A 420 29.04 -0.53 18.51
C PHE A 420 27.78 -1.29 18.87
N GLY A 421 27.00 -1.71 17.86
CA GLY A 421 25.73 -2.41 18.03
C GLY A 421 24.56 -1.48 18.40
N PHE A 422 23.43 -2.12 18.64
CA PHE A 422 22.22 -1.52 19.20
C PHE A 422 22.23 -1.62 20.72
N THR A 423 21.50 -0.75 21.39
CA THR A 423 21.38 -0.74 22.85
C THR A 423 20.35 -1.78 23.33
N ALA A 424 20.43 -2.14 24.60
CA ALA A 424 19.46 -3.05 25.21
C ALA A 424 18.03 -2.46 25.22
N THR A 425 17.90 -1.13 25.31
CA THR A 425 16.59 -0.44 25.31
C THR A 425 15.95 -0.42 23.92
N GLU A 426 16.71 -0.18 22.85
CA GLU A 426 16.22 -0.33 21.47
C GLU A 426 15.74 -1.75 21.21
N TYR A 427 16.56 -2.74 21.56
CA TYR A 427 16.22 -4.15 21.40
C TYR A 427 14.94 -4.53 22.16
N GLN A 428 14.77 -4.07 23.41
CA GLN A 428 13.57 -4.36 24.20
C GLN A 428 12.31 -3.77 23.56
N ARG A 429 12.37 -2.55 23.02
CA ARG A 429 11.25 -1.92 22.33
C ARG A 429 10.88 -2.71 21.07
N THR A 430 11.83 -2.96 20.20
CA THR A 430 11.61 -3.70 18.95
C THR A 430 11.07 -5.11 19.21
N ARG A 431 11.59 -5.80 20.24
CA ARG A 431 11.05 -7.08 20.66
C ARG A 431 9.60 -7.01 21.14
N SER A 432 9.27 -5.96 21.90
CA SER A 432 7.89 -5.75 22.37
C SER A 432 6.92 -5.46 21.22
N GLU A 433 7.35 -4.67 20.25
CA GLU A 433 6.58 -4.37 19.04
C GLU A 433 6.32 -5.62 18.22
N PHE A 434 7.38 -6.41 17.97
CA PHE A 434 7.28 -7.66 17.22
C PHE A 434 6.32 -8.67 17.87
N LEU A 435 6.46 -8.88 19.20
CA LEU A 435 5.54 -9.75 19.94
C LEU A 435 4.10 -9.24 19.94
N SER A 436 3.91 -7.93 20.09
CA SER A 436 2.58 -7.33 20.10
C SER A 436 1.87 -7.47 18.75
N GLN A 437 2.61 -7.28 17.65
CA GLN A 437 2.07 -7.46 16.29
C GLN A 437 1.68 -8.92 16.04
N LEU A 438 2.54 -9.86 16.40
CA LEU A 438 2.29 -11.28 16.21
C LEU A 438 1.14 -11.78 17.11
N GLU A 439 1.02 -11.28 18.35
CA GLU A 439 -0.12 -11.53 19.22
C GLU A 439 -1.43 -11.07 18.59
N SER A 440 -1.44 -9.89 17.99
CA SER A 440 -2.61 -9.33 17.31
C SER A 440 -3.02 -10.20 16.10
N LEU A 441 -2.07 -10.66 15.30
CA LEU A 441 -2.33 -11.59 14.19
C LEU A 441 -2.89 -12.92 14.69
N TYR A 442 -2.31 -13.47 15.77
CA TYR A 442 -2.78 -14.71 16.39
C TYR A 442 -4.20 -14.58 16.97
N GLN A 443 -4.49 -13.47 17.65
CA GLN A 443 -5.84 -13.21 18.18
C GLN A 443 -6.90 -13.19 17.08
N ASN A 444 -6.57 -12.59 15.90
CA ASN A 444 -7.51 -12.48 14.78
C ASN A 444 -7.47 -13.66 13.79
N ARG A 445 -6.77 -14.76 14.09
CA ARG A 445 -6.51 -15.87 13.15
C ARG A 445 -7.77 -16.50 12.56
N GLU A 446 -8.84 -16.63 13.37
CA GLU A 446 -10.12 -17.21 12.92
C GLU A 446 -10.93 -16.26 12.00
N LYS A 447 -10.50 -14.99 11.89
CA LYS A 447 -11.18 -13.94 11.12
C LYS A 447 -10.26 -13.29 10.09
N ARG A 448 -9.15 -13.98 9.81
CA ARG A 448 -8.16 -13.52 8.84
C ARG A 448 -8.70 -13.65 7.42
N GLN A 449 -8.46 -12.66 6.59
CA GLN A 449 -8.93 -12.62 5.20
C GLN A 449 -8.25 -13.69 4.33
N SER A 450 -8.99 -14.27 3.40
CA SER A 450 -8.49 -15.28 2.45
C SER A 450 -7.27 -14.82 1.68
N ASP A 451 -7.20 -13.54 1.35
CA ASP A 451 -6.09 -12.94 0.60
C ASP A 451 -4.73 -13.10 1.32
N SER A 452 -4.71 -12.96 2.63
CA SER A 452 -3.47 -13.17 3.42
C SER A 452 -2.92 -14.59 3.30
N TYR A 453 -3.78 -15.59 3.31
CA TYR A 453 -3.37 -16.99 3.14
C TYR A 453 -2.94 -17.32 1.71
N VAL A 454 -3.58 -16.66 0.72
CA VAL A 454 -3.13 -16.79 -0.67
C VAL A 454 -1.70 -16.29 -0.82
N GLN A 455 -1.39 -15.13 -0.25
CA GLN A 455 -0.03 -14.58 -0.32
C GLN A 455 1.00 -15.52 0.30
N GLU A 456 0.70 -16.15 1.42
CA GLU A 456 1.57 -17.19 2.01
C GLU A 456 1.80 -18.35 1.03
N CYS A 457 0.75 -18.84 0.38
CA CYS A 457 0.87 -19.93 -0.59
C CYS A 457 1.70 -19.52 -1.83
N VAL A 458 1.42 -18.33 -2.41
CA VAL A 458 2.15 -17.77 -3.56
C VAL A 458 3.62 -17.70 -3.23
N GLN A 459 3.89 -17.11 -2.13
CA GLN A 459 5.22 -16.93 -1.75
C GLN A 459 5.88 -18.23 -1.33
N HIS A 460 5.26 -19.22 -0.72
CA HIS A 460 5.76 -20.57 -0.48
C HIS A 460 6.13 -21.26 -1.81
N PHE A 461 5.33 -21.17 -2.83
CA PHE A 461 5.63 -21.76 -4.12
C PHE A 461 6.81 -21.09 -4.82
N LEU A 462 6.79 -19.74 -4.90
CA LEU A 462 7.76 -18.98 -5.69
C LEU A 462 9.12 -18.84 -5.00
N ASN A 463 9.14 -18.58 -3.70
CA ASN A 463 10.33 -18.23 -2.96
C ASN A 463 10.75 -19.28 -1.91
N LYS A 464 10.10 -20.43 -1.87
CA LYS A 464 10.30 -21.49 -0.90
C LYS A 464 10.20 -21.00 0.55
N GLU A 465 9.38 -20.09 0.88
CA GLU A 465 9.28 -19.51 2.17
C GLU A 465 8.50 -20.35 3.12
N PRO A 466 8.73 -20.49 4.43
CA PRO A 466 8.00 -21.33 5.37
C PRO A 466 6.52 -20.94 5.52
N MET A 467 5.68 -21.89 5.80
CA MET A 467 4.25 -21.69 5.99
C MET A 467 3.74 -22.60 7.14
N PRO A 468 4.24 -22.42 8.38
CA PRO A 468 3.84 -23.29 9.49
C PRO A 468 2.48 -22.94 10.11
N GLY A 469 1.91 -21.80 9.70
CA GLY A 469 0.70 -21.23 10.24
C GLY A 469 0.91 -20.40 11.51
N ILE A 470 0.01 -19.44 11.73
CA ILE A 470 0.14 -18.40 12.76
C ILE A 470 0.19 -18.96 14.19
N GLU A 471 -0.47 -20.09 14.47
CA GLU A 471 -0.41 -20.77 15.77
C GLU A 471 1.01 -21.18 16.11
N MET A 472 1.70 -21.81 15.15
CA MET A 472 3.09 -22.24 15.33
C MET A 472 4.03 -21.06 15.37
N GLU A 473 3.84 -20.06 14.50
CA GLU A 473 4.64 -18.83 14.49
C GLU A 473 4.59 -18.13 15.85
N TYR A 474 3.38 -17.96 16.39
CA TYR A 474 3.19 -17.32 17.70
C TYR A 474 3.83 -18.12 18.85
N GLN A 475 3.67 -19.45 18.84
CA GLN A 475 4.29 -20.32 19.85
C GLN A 475 5.81 -20.26 19.75
N MET A 476 6.38 -20.34 18.56
CA MET A 476 7.81 -20.27 18.34
C MET A 476 8.39 -18.91 18.74
N ALA A 477 7.75 -17.82 18.37
CA ALA A 477 8.21 -16.48 18.73
C ALA A 477 8.23 -16.29 20.26
N ASN A 478 7.18 -16.73 20.96
CA ASN A 478 7.13 -16.67 22.43
C ASN A 478 8.20 -17.56 23.09
N ALA A 479 8.59 -18.65 22.46
CA ALA A 479 9.65 -19.51 22.97
C ALA A 479 11.06 -18.98 22.65
N MET A 480 11.28 -18.40 21.48
CA MET A 480 12.59 -17.99 20.98
C MET A 480 12.99 -16.57 21.40
N LEU A 481 12.08 -15.58 21.25
CA LEU A 481 12.43 -14.17 21.45
C LEU A 481 12.92 -13.83 22.87
N PRO A 482 12.43 -14.46 23.96
CA PRO A 482 13.02 -14.27 25.30
C PRO A 482 14.46 -14.76 25.41
N GLN A 483 14.91 -15.61 24.50
CA GLN A 483 16.26 -16.19 24.52
C GLN A 483 17.26 -15.39 23.68
N PHE A 484 16.76 -14.50 22.79
CA PHE A 484 17.62 -13.63 22.01
C PHE A 484 18.20 -12.53 22.88
N THR A 485 19.45 -12.19 22.63
CA THR A 485 20.13 -11.05 23.27
C THR A 485 20.43 -9.99 22.22
N VAL A 486 20.58 -8.75 22.66
CA VAL A 486 21.02 -7.67 21.79
C VAL A 486 22.37 -7.97 21.12
N ASP A 487 23.27 -8.67 21.83
CA ASP A 487 24.58 -9.05 21.27
C ASP A 487 24.46 -10.02 20.09
N MET A 488 23.48 -10.92 20.11
CA MET A 488 23.22 -11.83 19.00
C MET A 488 22.75 -11.04 17.76
N VAL A 489 21.83 -10.11 17.93
CA VAL A 489 21.35 -9.22 16.85
C VAL A 489 22.48 -8.36 16.31
N ASN A 490 23.30 -7.79 17.19
CA ASN A 490 24.47 -6.99 16.82
C ASN A 490 25.48 -7.79 15.99
N GLN A 491 25.74 -9.04 16.36
CA GLN A 491 26.64 -9.90 15.60
C GLN A 491 26.09 -10.27 14.22
N VAL A 492 24.79 -10.51 14.10
CA VAL A 492 24.13 -10.78 12.81
C VAL A 492 24.25 -9.56 11.92
N PHE A 493 23.86 -8.38 12.39
CA PHE A 493 23.92 -7.14 11.62
C PHE A 493 25.33 -6.78 11.17
N ALA A 494 26.32 -6.88 12.05
CA ALA A 494 27.72 -6.58 11.72
C ALA A 494 28.30 -7.45 10.58
N GLN A 495 27.67 -8.59 10.26
CA GLN A 495 28.10 -9.44 9.15
C GLN A 495 27.51 -9.03 7.80
N LEU A 496 26.39 -8.30 7.79
CA LEU A 496 25.76 -7.75 6.58
C LEU A 496 26.53 -6.51 6.09
N VAL A 497 27.13 -5.75 7.00
CA VAL A 497 27.85 -4.52 6.66
C VAL A 497 29.24 -4.84 6.10
N ASN A 498 29.48 -4.42 4.86
CA ASN A 498 30.77 -4.57 4.20
C ASN A 498 31.61 -3.29 4.38
N LEU A 499 32.82 -3.44 4.88
CA LEU A 499 33.79 -2.33 5.05
C LEU A 499 34.81 -2.26 3.89
N ASN A 500 34.64 -3.09 2.86
CA ASN A 500 35.55 -3.15 1.71
C ASN A 500 34.79 -2.64 0.45
N ASP A 501 35.54 -2.27 -0.55
CA ASP A 501 35.02 -1.83 -1.85
C ASP A 501 34.43 -2.95 -2.72
N SER A 502 34.80 -4.21 -2.43
CA SER A 502 34.22 -5.36 -3.15
C SER A 502 32.73 -5.50 -2.88
N ASN A 503 31.97 -5.80 -3.93
CA ASN A 503 30.51 -5.92 -3.87
C ASN A 503 29.77 -4.63 -3.46
N LEU A 504 30.45 -3.49 -3.48
CA LEU A 504 29.82 -2.19 -3.31
C LEU A 504 29.24 -1.72 -4.66
N VAL A 505 27.96 -1.36 -4.66
CA VAL A 505 27.26 -0.78 -5.81
C VAL A 505 26.57 0.50 -5.37
N VAL A 506 26.78 1.60 -6.09
CA VAL A 506 26.22 2.91 -5.76
C VAL A 506 25.53 3.49 -6.98
N LEU A 507 24.31 3.98 -6.79
CA LEU A 507 23.56 4.72 -7.80
C LEU A 507 23.09 6.06 -7.22
N ALA A 508 23.46 7.18 -7.87
CA ALA A 508 22.88 8.48 -7.61
C ALA A 508 21.97 8.89 -8.76
N MET A 509 20.70 9.13 -8.45
CA MET A 509 19.66 9.61 -9.37
C MET A 509 19.40 11.08 -9.07
N ASN A 510 19.61 11.96 -10.03
CA ASN A 510 19.70 13.39 -9.78
C ASN A 510 18.71 14.20 -10.63
N PRO A 511 18.27 15.38 -10.15
CA PRO A 511 17.60 16.37 -10.98
C PRO A 511 18.52 16.90 -12.10
N GLU A 512 17.97 17.04 -13.31
CA GLU A 512 18.62 17.80 -14.39
C GLU A 512 18.03 19.21 -14.45
N LYS A 513 18.51 20.09 -13.58
CA LYS A 513 18.08 21.49 -13.52
C LYS A 513 19.27 22.45 -13.51
N GLU A 514 19.04 23.68 -13.96
CA GLU A 514 20.07 24.73 -13.95
C GLU A 514 20.52 25.02 -12.50
N GLY A 515 21.82 25.14 -12.32
CA GLY A 515 22.43 25.39 -10.99
C GLY A 515 22.58 24.18 -10.10
N TYR A 516 22.03 23.01 -10.44
CA TYR A 516 22.23 21.79 -9.66
C TYR A 516 23.63 21.20 -9.92
N VAL A 517 24.40 21.04 -8.86
CA VAL A 517 25.75 20.46 -8.94
C VAL A 517 25.63 18.92 -8.99
N GLN A 518 25.93 18.35 -10.15
CA GLN A 518 25.92 16.91 -10.32
C GLN A 518 27.05 16.24 -9.55
N PRO A 519 26.77 15.19 -8.74
CA PRO A 519 27.81 14.42 -8.10
C PRO A 519 28.64 13.65 -9.13
N THR A 520 29.90 13.40 -8.81
CA THR A 520 30.77 12.52 -9.59
C THR A 520 30.84 11.14 -8.92
N GLU A 521 31.15 10.10 -9.70
CA GLU A 521 31.38 8.75 -9.17
C GLU A 521 32.47 8.78 -8.06
N GLN A 522 33.50 9.65 -8.26
CA GLN A 522 34.58 9.82 -7.29
C GLN A 522 34.13 10.51 -6.00
N SER A 523 33.26 11.54 -6.07
CA SER A 523 32.76 12.22 -4.86
C SER A 523 31.83 11.30 -4.05
N LEU A 524 30.97 10.52 -4.73
CA LEU A 524 30.10 9.55 -4.06
C LEU A 524 30.90 8.51 -3.28
N LEU A 525 31.91 7.92 -3.92
CA LEU A 525 32.79 6.93 -3.28
C LEU A 525 33.62 7.56 -2.13
N ALA A 526 34.14 8.77 -2.35
CA ALA A 526 34.89 9.50 -1.32
C ALA A 526 34.04 9.78 -0.07
N SER A 527 32.75 10.09 -0.23
CA SER A 527 31.83 10.32 0.88
C SER A 527 31.57 9.05 1.70
N ILE A 528 31.46 7.90 1.04
CA ILE A 528 31.34 6.58 1.71
C ILE A 528 32.61 6.27 2.49
N HIS A 529 33.79 6.43 1.85
CA HIS A 529 35.09 6.21 2.53
C HIS A 529 35.29 7.17 3.70
N ALA A 530 34.84 8.43 3.58
CA ALA A 530 34.89 9.39 4.68
C ALA A 530 34.03 8.93 5.87
N ALA A 531 32.84 8.37 5.63
CA ALA A 531 32.00 7.81 6.68
C ALA A 531 32.66 6.59 7.37
N GLN A 532 33.34 5.72 6.60
CA GLN A 532 34.08 4.58 7.16
C GLN A 532 35.21 5.00 8.08
N GLN A 533 35.88 6.12 7.77
CA GLN A 533 37.04 6.64 8.51
C GLN A 533 36.62 7.56 9.66
N MET A 534 35.37 7.88 9.85
CA MET A 534 34.90 8.73 10.94
C MET A 534 35.19 8.10 12.30
N GLU A 535 35.66 8.92 13.24
CA GLU A 535 35.73 8.56 14.65
C GLU A 535 34.30 8.57 15.24
N LEU A 536 33.72 7.38 15.37
CA LEU A 536 32.35 7.21 15.84
C LEU A 536 32.31 6.84 17.32
N THR A 537 31.32 7.36 18.02
CA THR A 537 30.96 6.96 19.39
C THR A 537 29.69 6.09 19.38
N ALA A 538 29.50 5.29 20.43
CA ALA A 538 28.28 4.49 20.57
C ALA A 538 27.01 5.40 20.59
N TYR A 539 25.91 4.89 20.05
CA TYR A 539 24.62 5.57 20.12
C TYR A 539 24.14 5.64 21.57
N VAL A 540 23.53 6.78 21.93
CA VAL A 540 22.93 7.01 23.26
C VAL A 540 21.41 7.06 23.08
N ASP A 541 20.71 6.08 23.60
CA ASP A 541 19.27 6.00 23.52
C ASP A 541 18.61 6.80 24.67
N ASN A 542 18.12 7.98 24.36
CA ASN A 542 17.39 8.82 25.30
C ASN A 542 15.94 8.33 25.41
N VAL A 543 15.62 7.70 26.53
CA VAL A 543 14.26 7.20 26.83
C VAL A 543 13.65 8.00 27.96
N LYS A 544 12.45 8.55 27.70
CA LYS A 544 11.66 9.24 28.71
C LYS A 544 10.73 8.23 29.39
N ASN A 545 10.89 8.06 30.70
CA ASN A 545 10.14 7.08 31.47
C ASN A 545 9.11 7.78 32.38
N GLU A 546 8.10 8.36 31.75
CA GLU A 546 6.97 9.05 32.39
C GLU A 546 5.65 8.45 31.92
N PRO A 547 4.56 8.49 32.74
CA PRO A 547 3.23 8.13 32.27
C PRO A 547 2.74 9.16 31.22
N LEU A 548 1.96 8.69 30.23
CA LEU A 548 1.40 9.57 29.19
C LEU A 548 0.57 10.71 29.82
N VAL A 549 -0.27 10.38 30.78
CA VAL A 549 -1.05 11.35 31.57
C VAL A 549 -0.47 11.38 32.99
N SER A 550 0.31 12.40 33.29
CA SER A 550 0.97 12.56 34.60
C SER A 550 0.03 13.05 35.70
N GLN A 551 -1.10 13.66 35.32
CA GLN A 551 -2.10 14.20 36.24
C GLN A 551 -2.99 13.08 36.83
N THR A 552 -3.29 13.17 38.13
CA THR A 552 -4.31 12.33 38.75
C THR A 552 -5.70 12.87 38.44
N LEU A 553 -6.42 12.21 37.53
CA LEU A 553 -7.77 12.59 37.14
C LEU A 553 -8.81 11.97 38.09
N THR A 554 -9.72 12.79 38.64
CA THR A 554 -10.86 12.30 39.40
C THR A 554 -11.97 11.84 38.43
N PRO A 555 -12.42 10.61 38.43
CA PRO A 555 -13.46 10.15 37.50
C PRO A 555 -14.75 10.98 37.65
N GLY A 556 -15.29 11.42 36.54
CA GLY A 556 -16.62 12.03 36.48
C GLY A 556 -17.73 10.95 36.49
N SER A 557 -18.99 11.37 36.47
CA SER A 557 -20.13 10.43 36.49
C SER A 557 -20.81 10.29 35.11
N ILE A 558 -21.42 9.14 34.86
CA ILE A 558 -22.32 8.90 33.75
C ILE A 558 -23.72 9.31 34.22
N LEU A 559 -24.29 10.36 33.58
CA LEU A 559 -25.60 10.91 33.95
C LEU A 559 -26.75 10.14 33.30
N LYS A 560 -26.52 9.57 32.17
CA LYS A 560 -27.54 8.87 31.37
C LYS A 560 -26.93 7.76 30.53
N GLU A 561 -27.63 6.66 30.45
CA GLU A 561 -27.34 5.57 29.49
C GLU A 561 -28.64 5.12 28.83
N LYS A 562 -28.62 4.89 27.50
CA LYS A 562 -29.75 4.35 26.74
C LYS A 562 -29.28 3.66 25.46
N ASP A 563 -30.08 2.70 25.01
CA ASP A 563 -29.91 2.10 23.68
C ASP A 563 -30.36 3.09 22.60
N VAL A 564 -29.64 3.07 21.49
CA VAL A 564 -29.93 3.89 20.30
C VAL A 564 -29.89 3.03 19.02
N LYS A 565 -30.09 3.64 17.87
CA LYS A 565 -30.19 2.93 16.58
C LYS A 565 -28.94 2.10 16.25
N PHE A 566 -29.10 1.07 15.44
CA PHE A 566 -28.06 0.15 14.95
C PHE A 566 -27.33 -0.63 16.06
N GLY A 567 -27.94 -0.80 17.25
CA GLY A 567 -27.35 -1.53 18.37
C GLY A 567 -26.23 -0.77 19.08
N PHE A 568 -26.15 0.56 18.93
CA PHE A 568 -25.30 1.38 19.77
C PHE A 568 -25.96 1.72 21.10
N LYS A 569 -25.13 2.04 22.08
CA LYS A 569 -25.53 2.63 23.36
C LYS A 569 -25.00 4.07 23.45
N GLU A 570 -25.79 4.96 23.99
CA GLU A 570 -25.41 6.36 24.29
C GLU A 570 -25.13 6.51 25.77
N LEU A 571 -23.97 7.04 26.12
CA LEU A 571 -23.65 7.57 27.45
C LEU A 571 -23.61 9.09 27.38
N VAL A 572 -24.10 9.75 28.43
CA VAL A 572 -23.92 11.20 28.62
C VAL A 572 -23.13 11.40 29.92
N LEU A 573 -21.96 12.01 29.80
CA LEU A 573 -21.03 12.25 30.91
C LEU A 573 -21.37 13.51 31.68
N SER A 574 -20.82 13.66 32.89
CA SER A 574 -21.06 14.80 33.79
C SER A 574 -20.68 16.15 33.21
N ASN A 575 -19.72 16.22 32.30
CA ASN A 575 -19.32 17.41 31.56
C ASN A 575 -20.13 17.66 30.27
N GLY A 576 -21.09 16.77 29.94
CA GLY A 576 -21.94 16.88 28.74
C GLY A 576 -21.46 16.13 27.53
N VAL A 577 -20.25 15.61 27.53
CA VAL A 577 -19.70 14.76 26.44
C VAL A 577 -20.61 13.54 26.21
N LYS A 578 -20.86 13.23 24.94
CA LYS A 578 -21.60 12.03 24.52
C LYS A 578 -20.66 10.95 24.04
N VAL A 579 -20.89 9.74 24.50
CA VAL A 579 -20.15 8.57 24.08
C VAL A 579 -21.12 7.53 23.51
N TYR A 580 -20.86 7.09 22.30
CA TYR A 580 -21.60 6.05 21.62
C TYR A 580 -20.72 4.81 21.52
N MET A 581 -21.21 3.65 21.92
CA MET A 581 -20.46 2.41 21.87
C MET A 581 -21.26 1.27 21.27
N LYS A 582 -20.60 0.42 20.49
CA LYS A 582 -21.16 -0.82 19.96
C LYS A 582 -20.14 -1.92 20.00
N LYS A 583 -20.44 -2.99 20.74
CA LYS A 583 -19.66 -4.21 20.72
C LYS A 583 -19.94 -5.01 19.46
N THR A 584 -18.89 -5.50 18.81
CA THR A 584 -18.96 -6.38 17.64
C THR A 584 -17.95 -7.51 17.78
N ASP A 585 -18.14 -8.55 16.97
CA ASP A 585 -17.28 -9.73 16.87
C ASP A 585 -16.65 -9.88 15.48
N TYR A 586 -16.55 -8.79 14.69
CA TYR A 586 -16.04 -8.85 13.31
C TYR A 586 -14.54 -9.06 13.24
N LYS A 587 -13.79 -8.49 14.19
CA LYS A 587 -12.37 -8.69 14.41
C LYS A 587 -12.09 -8.78 15.91
N ASP A 588 -11.22 -9.67 16.33
CA ASP A 588 -10.90 -9.84 17.75
C ASP A 588 -9.85 -8.85 18.26
N ASN A 589 -9.09 -8.25 17.35
CA ASN A 589 -7.99 -7.34 17.63
C ASN A 589 -8.27 -5.88 17.23
N GLU A 590 -9.54 -5.47 17.08
CA GLU A 590 -9.87 -4.11 16.61
C GLU A 590 -10.91 -3.43 17.49
N ILE A 591 -10.56 -2.24 17.95
CA ILE A 591 -11.49 -1.21 18.44
C ILE A 591 -11.20 0.06 17.67
N LEU A 592 -12.20 0.61 17.00
CA LEU A 592 -12.13 1.90 16.33
C LEU A 592 -12.77 2.98 17.20
N MET A 593 -12.17 4.17 17.20
CA MET A 593 -12.68 5.37 17.84
C MET A 593 -12.76 6.52 16.85
N GLN A 594 -13.83 7.29 16.89
CA GLN A 594 -13.94 8.58 16.22
C GLN A 594 -14.57 9.59 17.17
N ALA A 595 -13.94 10.76 17.32
CA ALA A 595 -14.59 11.92 17.88
C ALA A 595 -14.99 12.86 16.75
N TYR A 596 -16.13 13.55 16.91
CA TYR A 596 -16.64 14.46 15.88
C TYR A 596 -17.34 15.64 16.53
N SER A 597 -17.03 16.85 16.06
CA SER A 597 -17.75 18.09 16.35
C SER A 597 -17.98 18.90 15.09
N LYS A 598 -19.05 19.72 15.10
CA LYS A 598 -19.37 20.68 14.04
C LYS A 598 -18.67 21.99 14.30
N GLY A 599 -17.97 22.51 13.31
CA GLY A 599 -17.22 23.77 13.41
C GLY A 599 -16.30 23.94 12.24
N GLY A 600 -15.11 23.39 12.37
CA GLY A 600 -14.11 23.32 11.31
C GLY A 600 -13.32 24.61 11.10
N THR A 601 -12.42 24.56 10.13
CA THR A 601 -11.49 25.62 9.81
C THR A 601 -12.10 26.72 8.92
N GLY A 602 -13.26 26.49 8.30
CA GLY A 602 -13.93 27.44 7.40
C GLY A 602 -14.27 28.78 8.03
N ARG A 603 -14.34 28.85 9.37
CA ARG A 603 -14.63 30.05 10.13
C ARG A 603 -13.48 31.08 10.25
N TYR A 604 -12.24 30.63 9.98
CA TYR A 604 -11.09 31.52 10.13
C TYR A 604 -10.98 32.50 8.94
N PRO A 605 -10.40 33.69 9.13
CA PRO A 605 -10.33 34.72 8.12
C PRO A 605 -9.35 34.31 6.98
N LEU A 606 -9.39 35.06 5.88
CA LEU A 606 -8.58 34.79 4.68
C LEU A 606 -7.08 34.93 4.94
N GLU A 607 -6.71 35.75 5.88
CA GLU A 607 -5.32 35.98 6.30
C GLU A 607 -4.66 34.70 6.81
N ASP A 608 -5.43 33.83 7.44
CA ASP A 608 -4.94 32.57 8.01
C ASP A 608 -4.74 31.46 6.95
N ARG A 609 -5.09 31.68 5.67
CA ARG A 609 -5.13 30.62 4.63
C ARG A 609 -3.85 29.79 4.49
N TYR A 610 -2.66 30.40 4.60
CA TYR A 610 -1.37 29.69 4.54
C TYR A 610 -1.10 28.88 5.82
N THR A 611 -1.48 29.41 6.97
CA THR A 611 -1.40 28.68 8.25
C THR A 611 -2.37 27.51 8.28
N LEU A 612 -3.57 27.67 7.71
CA LEU A 612 -4.55 26.58 7.58
C LEU A 612 -4.09 25.50 6.61
N GLU A 613 -3.41 25.87 5.53
CA GLU A 613 -2.83 24.90 4.58
C GLU A 613 -1.73 24.06 5.24
N LEU A 614 -0.93 24.66 6.12
CA LEU A 614 0.15 24.00 6.86
C LEU A 614 -0.27 23.50 8.26
N LEU A 615 -1.56 23.62 8.62
CA LEU A 615 -2.03 23.26 9.95
C LEU A 615 -1.70 21.81 10.31
N GLY A 616 -1.90 20.89 9.37
CA GLY A 616 -1.56 19.48 9.54
C GLY A 616 -0.05 19.25 9.78
N THR A 617 0.80 19.99 9.07
CA THR A 617 2.26 19.92 9.25
C THR A 617 2.68 20.41 10.64
N PHE A 618 2.16 21.55 11.07
CA PHE A 618 2.45 22.10 12.41
C PHE A 618 1.97 21.18 13.53
N VAL A 619 0.74 20.70 13.44
CA VAL A 619 0.15 19.79 14.44
C VAL A 619 0.88 18.44 14.44
N GLY A 620 1.19 17.91 13.26
CA GLY A 620 1.88 16.62 13.11
C GLY A 620 3.33 16.64 13.60
N ALA A 621 4.03 17.77 13.51
CA ALA A 621 5.37 17.93 14.06
C ALA A 621 5.37 18.25 15.57
N SER A 622 4.24 18.69 16.13
CA SER A 622 4.08 18.92 17.58
C SER A 622 3.92 17.60 18.33
N GLY A 623 4.40 17.54 19.55
CA GLY A 623 4.21 16.38 20.43
C GLY A 623 2.92 16.46 21.26
N LEU A 624 2.71 15.48 22.14
CA LEU A 624 1.56 15.39 23.03
C LEU A 624 1.97 15.38 24.50
N GLY A 625 1.23 16.14 25.32
CA GLY A 625 1.51 16.23 26.76
C GLY A 625 2.94 16.72 27.04
N ASN A 626 3.74 15.89 27.68
CA ASN A 626 5.15 16.20 27.95
C ASN A 626 6.12 15.62 26.92
N PHE A 627 5.63 14.95 25.87
CA PHE A 627 6.43 14.17 24.94
C PHE A 627 6.58 14.87 23.59
N THR A 628 7.80 14.92 23.07
CA THR A 628 8.02 15.10 21.63
C THR A 628 7.51 13.87 20.85
N ASN A 629 7.38 13.95 19.53
CA ASN A 629 6.94 12.79 18.74
C ASN A 629 7.88 11.59 18.89
N THR A 630 9.19 11.82 18.87
CA THR A 630 10.18 10.76 19.07
C THR A 630 10.07 10.12 20.44
N GLU A 631 9.93 10.92 21.49
CA GLU A 631 9.73 10.40 22.86
C GLU A 631 8.42 9.62 23.01
N LEU A 632 7.35 10.09 22.36
CA LEU A 632 6.04 9.43 22.36
C LEU A 632 6.10 8.08 21.64
N GLN A 633 6.75 8.01 20.48
CA GLN A 633 6.96 6.75 19.76
C GLN A 633 7.72 5.73 20.62
N LYS A 634 8.81 6.17 21.28
CA LYS A 634 9.57 5.31 22.20
C LYS A 634 8.72 4.85 23.40
N ALA A 635 7.87 5.71 23.94
CA ALA A 635 6.99 5.38 25.06
C ALA A 635 5.86 4.41 24.70
N LEU A 636 5.41 4.43 23.43
CA LEU A 636 4.35 3.59 22.92
C LEU A 636 4.85 2.26 22.30
N ALA A 637 6.14 1.97 22.38
CA ALA A 637 6.70 0.75 21.81
C ALA A 637 6.03 -0.52 22.38
N GLY A 638 5.50 -1.37 21.50
CA GLY A 638 4.73 -2.57 21.86
C GLY A 638 3.26 -2.32 22.22
N VAL A 639 2.82 -1.07 22.22
CA VAL A 639 1.41 -0.67 22.39
C VAL A 639 0.77 -0.50 21.01
N GLN A 640 -0.35 -1.16 20.79
CA GLN A 640 -1.13 -1.04 19.56
C GLN A 640 -2.33 -0.10 19.78
N ALA A 641 -2.04 1.17 19.96
CA ALA A 641 -3.01 2.24 20.05
C ALA A 641 -2.52 3.47 19.31
N SER A 642 -3.40 4.12 18.56
CA SER A 642 -3.12 5.37 17.86
C SER A 642 -4.30 6.32 17.96
N CYS A 643 -4.02 7.62 17.96
CA CYS A 643 -5.02 8.67 17.93
C CYS A 643 -4.44 9.88 17.19
N SER A 644 -5.20 10.43 16.24
CA SER A 644 -4.79 11.59 15.45
C SER A 644 -5.94 12.58 15.30
N PRO A 645 -5.67 13.89 15.26
CA PRO A 645 -6.70 14.91 15.05
C PRO A 645 -7.12 14.97 13.59
N ILE A 646 -8.36 15.36 13.37
CA ILE A 646 -8.96 15.69 12.08
C ILE A 646 -9.44 17.13 12.15
N LEU A 647 -9.02 17.96 11.20
CA LEU A 647 -9.39 19.36 11.11
C LEU A 647 -9.82 19.64 9.67
N ASP A 648 -11.13 19.53 9.42
CA ASP A 648 -11.71 19.79 8.11
C ASP A 648 -12.31 21.21 8.05
N GLU A 649 -12.78 21.62 6.87
CA GLU A 649 -13.45 22.91 6.70
C GLU A 649 -14.68 23.07 7.59
N LEU A 650 -15.51 22.02 7.72
CA LEU A 650 -16.82 22.05 8.37
C LEU A 650 -16.88 21.27 9.68
N SER A 651 -15.80 20.62 10.08
CA SER A 651 -15.76 19.77 11.28
C SER A 651 -14.36 19.64 11.85
N GLU A 652 -14.29 19.30 13.12
CA GLU A 652 -13.09 18.82 13.79
C GLU A 652 -13.37 17.53 14.53
N GLY A 653 -12.30 16.78 14.83
CA GLY A 653 -12.44 15.51 15.52
C GLY A 653 -11.15 14.80 15.81
N LEU A 654 -11.29 13.55 16.24
CA LEU A 654 -10.18 12.60 16.39
C LEU A 654 -10.52 11.31 15.66
N ARG A 655 -9.51 10.64 15.13
CA ARG A 655 -9.57 9.26 14.66
C ARG A 655 -8.59 8.44 15.47
N GLY A 656 -9.05 7.33 16.03
CA GLY A 656 -8.19 6.45 16.80
C GLY A 656 -8.55 4.98 16.58
N GLN A 657 -7.61 4.13 16.93
CA GLN A 657 -7.80 2.69 16.94
C GLN A 657 -6.90 2.04 17.99
N CYS A 658 -7.31 0.88 18.49
CA CYS A 658 -6.45 0.06 19.33
C CYS A 658 -6.86 -1.41 19.30
N VAL A 659 -6.00 -2.27 19.84
CA VAL A 659 -6.39 -3.62 20.25
C VAL A 659 -7.06 -3.57 21.64
N PRO A 660 -7.88 -4.56 22.01
CA PRO A 660 -8.63 -4.52 23.28
C PRO A 660 -7.78 -4.29 24.55
N LYS A 661 -6.56 -4.86 24.61
CA LYS A 661 -5.66 -4.69 25.76
C LYS A 661 -5.15 -3.26 25.94
N ASP A 662 -5.06 -2.50 24.86
CA ASP A 662 -4.46 -1.16 24.84
C ASP A 662 -5.51 -0.02 24.83
N ILE A 663 -6.77 -0.37 25.12
CA ILE A 663 -7.88 0.61 25.11
C ILE A 663 -7.65 1.80 26.05
N ARG A 664 -7.01 1.56 27.20
CA ARG A 664 -6.64 2.64 28.13
C ARG A 664 -5.75 3.69 27.44
N THR A 665 -4.74 3.25 26.73
CA THR A 665 -3.82 4.13 26.00
C THR A 665 -4.54 4.96 24.93
N LEU A 666 -5.54 4.36 24.23
CA LEU A 666 -6.37 5.12 23.30
C LEU A 666 -7.10 6.27 23.98
N PHE A 667 -7.66 6.07 25.18
CA PHE A 667 -8.30 7.14 25.95
C PHE A 667 -7.29 8.17 26.48
N GLU A 668 -6.10 7.76 26.87
CA GLU A 668 -5.01 8.67 27.28
C GLU A 668 -4.58 9.58 26.11
N LEU A 669 -4.36 9.00 24.93
CA LEU A 669 -4.04 9.78 23.73
C LEU A 669 -5.18 10.73 23.34
N ALA A 670 -6.43 10.26 23.36
CA ALA A 670 -7.59 11.12 23.10
C ALA A 670 -7.68 12.28 24.10
N TYR A 671 -7.40 12.04 25.38
CA TYR A 671 -7.36 13.08 26.42
C TYR A 671 -6.27 14.12 26.13
N LEU A 672 -5.07 13.66 25.72
CA LEU A 672 -3.93 14.54 25.44
C LEU A 672 -4.18 15.47 24.26
N HIS A 673 -4.96 15.05 23.26
CA HIS A 673 -5.33 15.90 22.12
C HIS A 673 -6.24 17.09 22.51
N PHE A 674 -6.92 17.05 23.66
CA PHE A 674 -7.66 18.19 24.21
C PHE A 674 -6.82 19.02 25.18
N GLN A 675 -5.53 18.71 25.36
CA GLN A 675 -4.58 19.52 26.10
C GLN A 675 -3.74 20.36 25.12
N PRO A 676 -3.04 21.40 25.61
CA PRO A 676 -2.08 22.08 24.73
C PRO A 676 -1.05 21.13 24.13
N LEU A 677 -0.82 21.25 22.84
CA LEU A 677 0.20 20.47 22.16
C LEU A 677 1.60 20.78 22.70
N HIS A 678 2.46 19.79 22.74
CA HIS A 678 3.86 19.98 23.08
C HIS A 678 4.59 20.69 21.94
N ARG A 679 5.10 21.89 22.20
CA ARG A 679 5.79 22.71 21.21
C ARG A 679 7.17 22.12 20.90
N ASP A 680 7.45 21.85 19.63
CA ASP A 680 8.74 21.35 19.14
C ASP A 680 9.21 22.17 17.93
N GLU A 681 10.01 23.21 18.20
CA GLU A 681 10.54 24.11 17.17
C GLU A 681 11.47 23.38 16.19
N ALA A 682 12.27 22.43 16.69
CA ALA A 682 13.25 21.71 15.87
C ALA A 682 12.53 20.79 14.88
N ALA A 683 11.55 20.01 15.34
CA ALA A 683 10.77 19.14 14.47
C ALA A 683 9.97 19.94 13.43
N VAL A 684 9.38 21.06 13.82
CA VAL A 684 8.66 21.96 12.89
C VAL A 684 9.60 22.55 11.85
N GLU A 685 10.74 23.09 12.24
CA GLU A 685 11.72 23.63 11.26
C GLU A 685 12.22 22.54 10.31
N SER A 686 12.47 21.32 10.80
CA SER A 686 12.84 20.19 9.95
C SER A 686 11.73 19.86 8.95
N ALA A 687 10.46 19.78 9.39
CA ALA A 687 9.31 19.50 8.53
C ALA A 687 9.12 20.59 7.47
N LEU A 688 9.23 21.86 7.85
CA LEU A 688 9.12 23.00 6.91
C LEU A 688 10.30 23.05 5.93
N SER A 689 11.52 22.71 6.36
CA SER A 689 12.69 22.62 5.47
C SER A 689 12.48 21.53 4.42
N SER A 690 11.97 20.36 4.82
CA SER A 690 11.64 19.27 3.91
C SER A 690 10.55 19.67 2.91
N LEU A 691 9.49 20.29 3.38
CA LEU A 691 8.41 20.80 2.51
C LEU A 691 8.92 21.87 1.54
N ARG A 692 9.76 22.80 2.01
CA ARG A 692 10.34 23.85 1.15
C ARG A 692 11.10 23.25 -0.02
N GLN A 693 11.92 22.23 0.21
CA GLN A 693 12.66 21.57 -0.85
C GLN A 693 11.75 20.83 -1.83
N GLN A 694 10.71 20.16 -1.36
CA GLN A 694 9.70 19.52 -2.22
C GLN A 694 8.98 20.54 -3.10
N LEU A 695 8.58 21.69 -2.53
CA LEU A 695 7.91 22.76 -3.28
C LEU A 695 8.84 23.44 -4.30
N GLN A 696 10.12 23.60 -4.00
CA GLN A 696 11.10 24.13 -4.95
C GLN A 696 11.30 23.22 -6.17
N ALA A 697 11.10 21.92 -6.00
CA ALA A 697 11.26 20.93 -7.05
C ALA A 697 9.95 20.56 -7.75
N ARG A 698 8.78 20.99 -7.24
CA ARG A 698 7.47 20.50 -7.70
C ARG A 698 7.22 20.70 -9.19
N HIS A 699 7.70 21.79 -9.76
CA HIS A 699 7.50 22.13 -11.18
C HIS A 699 8.37 21.31 -12.15
N LEU A 700 9.31 20.52 -11.68
CA LEU A 700 10.01 19.54 -12.49
C LEU A 700 9.07 18.37 -12.90
N ASN A 701 8.04 18.09 -12.10
CA ASN A 701 7.05 17.08 -12.42
C ASN A 701 5.93 17.69 -13.29
N PRO A 702 5.73 17.22 -14.54
CA PRO A 702 4.66 17.70 -15.40
C PRO A 702 3.25 17.60 -14.79
N MET A 703 3.03 16.63 -13.92
CA MET A 703 1.75 16.43 -13.25
C MET A 703 1.37 17.58 -12.31
N THR A 704 2.34 18.34 -11.80
CA THR A 704 2.09 19.55 -11.01
C THR A 704 1.30 20.59 -11.82
N ALA A 705 1.71 20.84 -13.07
CA ALA A 705 0.99 21.78 -13.95
C ALA A 705 -0.46 21.31 -14.21
N LEU A 706 -0.67 20.00 -14.34
CA LEU A 706 -2.03 19.44 -14.46
C LEU A 706 -2.84 19.66 -13.19
N GLN A 707 -2.29 19.35 -12.01
CA GLN A 707 -2.97 19.52 -10.73
C GLN A 707 -3.33 20.98 -10.46
N ASP A 708 -2.41 21.90 -10.70
CA ASP A 708 -2.65 23.34 -10.55
C ASP A 708 -3.72 23.83 -11.55
N SER A 709 -3.69 23.34 -12.79
CA SER A 709 -4.69 23.64 -13.82
C SER A 709 -6.07 23.07 -13.46
N ILE A 710 -6.15 21.91 -12.85
CA ILE A 710 -7.41 21.33 -12.35
C ILE A 710 -7.99 22.25 -11.28
N GLN A 711 -7.19 22.63 -10.29
CA GLN A 711 -7.63 23.46 -9.17
C GLN A 711 -8.08 24.85 -9.65
N THR A 712 -7.24 25.53 -10.44
CA THR A 712 -7.57 26.87 -10.93
C THR A 712 -8.76 26.88 -11.89
N THR A 713 -8.96 25.83 -12.68
CA THR A 713 -10.10 25.76 -13.60
C THR A 713 -11.41 25.45 -12.85
N LEU A 714 -11.37 24.59 -11.84
CA LEU A 714 -12.55 24.23 -11.05
C LEU A 714 -12.97 25.35 -10.07
N TYR A 715 -12.01 25.95 -9.36
CA TYR A 715 -12.28 26.96 -8.33
C TYR A 715 -12.13 28.41 -8.81
N GLY A 716 -11.58 28.62 -10.03
CA GLY A 716 -11.29 29.96 -10.55
C GLY A 716 -10.20 30.66 -9.74
N HIS A 717 -10.28 31.98 -9.69
CA HIS A 717 -9.36 32.81 -8.90
C HIS A 717 -9.85 33.01 -7.46
N ASN A 718 -10.40 32.00 -6.82
CA ASN A 718 -10.85 32.10 -5.45
C ASN A 718 -9.65 32.41 -4.54
N PRO A 719 -9.65 33.47 -3.75
CA PRO A 719 -8.51 33.87 -2.92
C PRO A 719 -8.18 32.88 -1.79
N ARG A 720 -9.09 31.96 -1.48
CA ARG A 720 -8.85 30.87 -0.51
C ARG A 720 -8.19 29.65 -1.13
N LEU A 721 -8.14 29.57 -2.46
CA LEU A 721 -7.36 28.54 -3.13
C LEU A 721 -5.86 28.83 -2.96
N VAL A 722 -5.17 27.97 -2.26
CA VAL A 722 -3.71 28.06 -2.06
C VAL A 722 -3.04 27.00 -2.94
N LEU A 723 -2.33 27.45 -3.97
CA LEU A 723 -1.35 26.65 -4.69
C LEU A 723 0.00 26.95 -4.05
N MET A 724 0.39 26.11 -3.10
CA MET A 724 1.53 26.39 -2.21
C MET A 724 2.85 26.42 -3.01
N GLU A 725 3.62 27.50 -2.86
CA GLU A 725 4.99 27.64 -3.33
C GLU A 725 5.97 27.73 -2.13
N ALA A 726 7.26 27.53 -2.40
CA ALA A 726 8.26 27.49 -1.32
C ALA A 726 8.32 28.78 -0.48
N GLU A 727 8.08 29.95 -1.12
CA GLU A 727 8.05 31.26 -0.46
C GLU A 727 6.81 31.45 0.41
N ASP A 728 5.74 30.73 0.14
CA ASP A 728 4.48 30.82 0.89
C ASP A 728 4.59 30.27 2.30
N ILE A 729 5.54 29.35 2.55
CA ILE A 729 5.84 28.80 3.88
C ILE A 729 6.09 29.95 4.88
N ALA A 730 6.79 31.00 4.47
CA ALA A 730 7.09 32.15 5.34
C ALA A 730 5.84 32.98 5.74
N LYS A 731 4.68 32.75 5.10
CA LYS A 731 3.42 33.43 5.40
C LYS A 731 2.58 32.68 6.42
N ALA A 732 2.93 31.46 6.74
CA ALA A 732 2.29 30.64 7.77
C ALA A 732 2.93 30.87 9.14
N SER A 733 2.17 30.67 10.20
CA SER A 733 2.62 30.88 11.58
C SER A 733 2.34 29.66 12.45
N TYR A 734 3.39 29.12 13.07
CA TYR A 734 3.27 28.01 14.02
C TYR A 734 2.45 28.44 15.26
N ASP A 735 2.70 29.62 15.83
CA ASP A 735 1.91 30.16 16.96
C ASP A 735 0.43 30.20 16.61
N ARG A 736 0.10 30.71 15.39
CA ARG A 736 -1.29 30.81 14.96
C ARG A 736 -1.91 29.44 14.73
N ALA A 737 -1.15 28.47 14.24
CA ALA A 737 -1.63 27.08 14.09
C ALA A 737 -1.99 26.45 15.44
N LEU A 738 -1.14 26.64 16.47
CA LEU A 738 -1.42 26.17 17.83
C LEU A 738 -2.64 26.85 18.44
N GLU A 739 -2.84 28.18 18.22
CA GLU A 739 -4.05 28.89 18.64
C GLU A 739 -5.31 28.33 17.95
N ILE A 740 -5.27 28.08 16.64
CA ILE A 740 -6.38 27.49 15.88
C ILE A 740 -6.69 26.10 16.41
N TYR A 741 -5.68 25.28 16.63
CA TYR A 741 -5.85 23.94 17.20
C TYR A 741 -6.48 24.00 18.60
N ALA A 742 -5.94 24.82 19.49
CA ALA A 742 -6.46 24.99 20.84
C ALA A 742 -7.92 25.50 20.86
N ASP A 743 -8.29 26.40 19.92
CA ASP A 743 -9.67 26.87 19.78
C ASP A 743 -10.63 25.76 19.34
N ARG A 744 -10.18 24.86 18.42
CA ARG A 744 -11.02 23.75 17.93
C ARG A 744 -11.26 22.69 18.99
N PHE A 745 -10.30 22.44 19.86
CA PHE A 745 -10.38 21.45 20.94
C PHE A 745 -10.70 22.03 22.33
N ALA A 746 -11.15 23.29 22.39
CA ALA A 746 -11.45 23.98 23.67
C ALA A 746 -12.73 23.49 24.36
N ASP A 747 -13.72 22.97 23.64
CA ASP A 747 -15.02 22.56 24.16
C ASP A 747 -15.39 21.12 23.78
N ALA A 748 -15.01 20.17 24.63
CA ALA A 748 -15.39 18.78 24.44
C ALA A 748 -16.91 18.52 24.56
N GLY A 749 -17.68 19.46 25.14
CA GLY A 749 -19.14 19.38 25.27
C GLY A 749 -19.88 19.31 23.92
N ASP A 750 -19.26 19.81 22.85
CA ASP A 750 -19.79 19.75 21.48
C ASP A 750 -19.39 18.48 20.74
N PHE A 751 -18.48 17.68 21.32
CA PHE A 751 -18.03 16.45 20.68
C PHE A 751 -18.91 15.24 21.00
N SER A 752 -19.06 14.39 20.00
CA SER A 752 -19.59 13.03 20.12
C SER A 752 -18.46 12.03 19.87
N PHE A 753 -18.23 11.11 20.83
CA PHE A 753 -17.24 10.04 20.70
C PHE A 753 -17.93 8.75 20.32
N TYR A 754 -17.43 8.06 19.32
CA TYR A 754 -17.96 6.82 18.78
C TYR A 754 -16.90 5.71 18.94
N PHE A 755 -17.28 4.60 19.59
CA PHE A 755 -16.45 3.42 19.77
C PHE A 755 -17.14 2.19 19.20
N ILE A 756 -16.43 1.39 18.43
CA ILE A 756 -16.96 0.14 17.87
C ILE A 756 -15.84 -0.90 17.73
N GLY A 757 -16.16 -2.14 17.96
CA GLY A 757 -15.24 -3.27 17.84
C GLY A 757 -15.38 -4.30 18.95
N ASN A 758 -14.33 -5.09 19.17
CA ASN A 758 -14.28 -6.06 20.26
C ASN A 758 -13.99 -5.37 21.60
N LEU A 759 -14.87 -4.47 21.99
CA LEU A 759 -14.75 -3.68 23.20
C LEU A 759 -15.47 -4.34 24.40
N ASP A 760 -14.92 -4.09 25.58
CA ASP A 760 -15.61 -4.33 26.84
C ASP A 760 -16.36 -3.06 27.28
N GLU A 761 -17.68 -3.15 27.40
CA GLU A 761 -18.52 -1.98 27.71
C GLU A 761 -18.18 -1.35 29.07
N ASP A 762 -17.77 -2.15 30.07
CA ASP A 762 -17.40 -1.62 31.39
C ASP A 762 -16.06 -0.90 31.36
N SER A 763 -15.14 -1.35 30.55
CA SER A 763 -13.89 -0.64 30.25
C SER A 763 -14.17 0.72 29.58
N ILE A 764 -15.08 0.77 28.59
CA ILE A 764 -15.51 2.05 27.98
C ILE A 764 -16.11 2.98 29.04
N ARG A 765 -17.03 2.49 29.90
CA ARG A 765 -17.62 3.33 30.99
C ARG A 765 -16.55 3.86 31.93
N THR A 766 -15.63 3.01 32.34
CA THR A 766 -14.54 3.35 33.26
C THR A 766 -13.64 4.45 32.69
N TYR A 767 -13.11 4.21 31.48
CA TYR A 767 -12.15 5.14 30.88
C TYR A 767 -12.83 6.42 30.35
N ALA A 768 -14.07 6.35 29.88
CA ALA A 768 -14.86 7.54 29.55
C ALA A 768 -15.07 8.42 30.79
N SER A 769 -15.42 7.83 31.93
CA SER A 769 -15.54 8.56 33.21
C SER A 769 -14.19 9.15 33.66
N GLN A 770 -13.09 8.42 33.47
CA GLN A 770 -11.77 8.87 33.94
C GLN A 770 -11.15 9.93 33.03
N TYR A 771 -11.23 9.77 31.71
CA TYR A 771 -10.56 10.64 30.74
C TYR A 771 -11.51 11.62 30.08
N LEU A 772 -12.60 11.14 29.43
CA LEU A 772 -13.47 12.02 28.64
C LEU A 772 -14.33 12.94 29.51
N ALA A 773 -14.72 12.50 30.71
CA ALA A 773 -15.46 13.38 31.64
C ALA A 773 -14.58 14.48 32.28
N ASN A 774 -13.26 14.43 32.11
CA ASN A 774 -12.29 15.44 32.53
C ASN A 774 -11.81 16.34 31.37
N LEU A 775 -12.36 16.18 30.17
CA LEU A 775 -12.05 17.08 29.05
C LEU A 775 -12.58 18.49 29.30
N PRO A 776 -11.91 19.52 28.77
CA PRO A 776 -12.33 20.91 28.95
C PRO A 776 -13.69 21.16 28.29
N VAL A 777 -14.54 21.96 28.96
CA VAL A 777 -15.86 22.36 28.44
C VAL A 777 -16.07 23.84 28.74
N VAL A 778 -16.29 24.63 27.69
CA VAL A 778 -16.57 26.08 27.79
C VAL A 778 -18.04 26.41 27.46
N LYS A 779 -18.86 25.37 27.21
CA LYS A 779 -20.31 25.50 26.88
C LYS A 779 -20.58 26.37 25.66
N ARG A 780 -19.77 26.18 24.64
CA ARG A 780 -19.91 26.80 23.32
C ARG A 780 -20.62 25.82 22.39
N THR A 781 -21.45 26.31 21.50
CA THR A 781 -22.01 25.50 20.39
C THR A 781 -21.48 26.07 19.10
N ASP A 782 -20.57 25.33 18.49
CA ASP A 782 -19.98 25.73 17.22
C ASP A 782 -20.90 25.46 16.04
N LYS A 783 -20.89 26.40 15.10
CA LYS A 783 -21.62 26.31 13.86
C LYS A 783 -20.66 26.11 12.71
N GLN A 784 -21.03 25.26 11.79
CA GLN A 784 -20.35 25.13 10.52
C GLN A 784 -20.41 26.46 9.76
N VAL A 785 -19.29 26.91 9.23
CA VAL A 785 -19.15 28.13 8.44
C VAL A 785 -18.46 27.76 7.13
N GLU A 786 -19.08 28.14 6.01
CA GLU A 786 -18.50 27.92 4.69
C GLU A 786 -17.39 28.92 4.43
N ASN A 787 -16.25 28.46 3.94
CA ASN A 787 -15.14 29.33 3.56
C ASN A 787 -15.34 29.97 2.17
N GLY A 788 -16.33 29.54 1.41
CA GLY A 788 -16.63 30.04 0.07
C GLY A 788 -15.76 29.46 -1.05
N LEU A 789 -15.05 28.34 -0.81
CA LEU A 789 -14.30 27.64 -1.83
C LEU A 789 -15.25 26.68 -2.60
N GLU A 790 -15.89 27.20 -3.65
CA GLU A 790 -16.87 26.46 -4.46
C GLU A 790 -16.41 26.34 -5.91
N PHE A 791 -16.87 25.30 -6.61
CA PHE A 791 -16.63 25.17 -8.06
C PHE A 791 -17.30 26.29 -8.85
N VAL A 792 -16.61 26.80 -9.83
CA VAL A 792 -17.12 27.84 -10.71
C VAL A 792 -18.12 27.23 -11.72
N ASN A 793 -19.34 27.72 -11.74
CA ASN A 793 -20.40 27.24 -12.62
C ASN A 793 -20.14 27.56 -14.10
N GLY A 794 -20.76 26.76 -14.99
CA GLY A 794 -20.76 26.90 -16.45
C GLY A 794 -19.77 25.98 -17.16
N THR A 795 -19.74 26.13 -18.49
CA THR A 795 -18.82 25.37 -19.34
C THR A 795 -17.45 26.04 -19.36
N ARG A 796 -16.39 25.27 -19.09
CA ARG A 796 -15.02 25.75 -19.08
C ARG A 796 -14.12 24.76 -19.78
N LYS A 797 -13.15 25.27 -20.54
CA LYS A 797 -12.08 24.47 -21.14
C LYS A 797 -10.75 25.11 -20.81
N ASN A 798 -9.81 24.29 -20.35
CA ASN A 798 -8.40 24.62 -20.19
C ASN A 798 -7.59 23.58 -20.96
N ASP A 799 -7.01 23.96 -22.08
CA ASP A 799 -6.26 23.09 -22.98
C ASP A 799 -4.87 23.72 -23.11
N PHE A 800 -3.86 23.09 -22.57
CA PHE A 800 -2.52 23.66 -22.45
C PHE A 800 -1.44 22.64 -22.81
N LYS A 801 -0.26 23.14 -23.16
CA LYS A 801 0.90 22.32 -23.46
C LYS A 801 1.86 22.30 -22.28
N GLN A 802 2.45 21.15 -22.02
CA GLN A 802 3.43 20.92 -20.96
C GLN A 802 4.59 20.10 -21.51
N LYS A 803 5.80 20.51 -21.20
CA LYS A 803 7.00 19.77 -21.55
C LYS A 803 7.03 18.44 -20.77
N GLN A 804 7.29 17.34 -21.47
CA GLN A 804 7.31 15.98 -20.93
C GLN A 804 8.44 15.19 -21.60
N GLU A 805 9.14 14.36 -20.85
CA GLU A 805 10.13 13.44 -21.40
C GLU A 805 9.45 12.26 -22.15
N GLN A 806 8.28 11.83 -21.68
CA GLN A 806 7.43 10.88 -22.37
C GLN A 806 6.11 11.55 -22.78
N PRO A 807 5.91 11.81 -24.09
CA PRO A 807 4.74 12.53 -24.56
C PRO A 807 3.43 11.79 -24.28
N GLN A 808 2.58 12.36 -23.44
CA GLN A 808 1.24 11.85 -23.10
C GLN A 808 0.23 13.00 -23.09
N CYS A 809 -0.98 12.74 -23.57
CA CYS A 809 -2.11 13.61 -23.32
C CYS A 809 -2.90 13.11 -22.11
N ILE A 810 -3.14 13.99 -21.14
CA ILE A 810 -4.01 13.66 -20.00
C ILE A 810 -5.18 14.62 -20.01
N ALA A 811 -6.39 14.09 -20.17
CA ALA A 811 -7.60 14.86 -20.14
C ALA A 811 -8.44 14.53 -18.90
N LEU A 812 -8.97 15.56 -18.25
CA LEU A 812 -9.95 15.46 -17.18
C LEU A 812 -11.24 16.12 -17.63
N VAL A 813 -12.38 15.39 -17.52
CA VAL A 813 -13.70 15.95 -17.74
C VAL A 813 -14.50 15.85 -16.45
N ALA A 814 -15.04 16.97 -15.97
CA ALA A 814 -15.88 17.01 -14.78
C ALA A 814 -17.28 17.57 -15.13
N LEU A 815 -18.32 16.77 -14.90
CA LEU A 815 -19.73 17.16 -15.00
C LEU A 815 -20.30 17.24 -13.59
N PHE A 816 -20.94 18.36 -13.24
CA PHE A 816 -21.48 18.50 -11.90
C PHE A 816 -22.75 19.34 -11.84
N ASN A 817 -23.59 19.09 -10.86
CA ASN A 817 -24.79 19.88 -10.58
C ASN A 817 -25.24 19.69 -9.14
N ASP A 818 -25.93 20.72 -8.61
CA ASP A 818 -26.52 20.64 -7.28
C ASP A 818 -27.52 19.51 -7.16
N THR A 819 -27.53 18.82 -6.04
CA THR A 819 -28.39 17.68 -5.80
C THR A 819 -28.81 17.57 -4.33
N LYS A 820 -29.64 16.60 -4.02
CA LYS A 820 -30.03 16.25 -2.66
C LYS A 820 -29.09 15.19 -2.07
N ASN A 821 -28.91 15.25 -0.77
CA ASN A 821 -28.22 14.20 -0.02
C ASN A 821 -29.21 13.06 0.30
N ASP A 822 -29.56 12.23 -0.68
CA ASP A 822 -30.37 11.05 -0.46
C ASP A 822 -29.71 9.78 -1.02
N LEU A 823 -30.02 8.64 -0.43
CA LEU A 823 -29.36 7.35 -0.74
C LEU A 823 -29.58 6.92 -2.19
N ARG A 824 -30.78 7.14 -2.77
CA ARG A 824 -31.07 6.77 -4.16
C ARG A 824 -30.22 7.60 -5.13
N GLN A 825 -30.06 8.88 -4.86
CA GLN A 825 -29.26 9.77 -5.70
C GLN A 825 -27.78 9.39 -5.63
N LYS A 826 -27.26 9.10 -4.43
CA LYS A 826 -25.89 8.62 -4.25
C LYS A 826 -25.62 7.36 -5.07
N LEU A 827 -26.45 6.35 -4.90
CA LEU A 827 -26.34 5.08 -5.62
C LEU A 827 -26.53 5.24 -7.13
N ALA A 828 -27.48 6.08 -7.57
CA ALA A 828 -27.68 6.32 -8.99
C ALA A 828 -26.47 7.01 -9.64
N THR A 829 -25.83 7.96 -8.95
CA THR A 829 -24.64 8.65 -9.45
C THR A 829 -23.44 7.70 -9.52
N ASP A 830 -23.24 6.88 -8.48
CA ASP A 830 -22.21 5.85 -8.45
C ASP A 830 -22.38 4.80 -9.57
N PHE A 831 -23.59 4.26 -9.75
CA PHE A 831 -23.90 3.31 -10.83
C PHE A 831 -23.64 3.90 -12.22
N LEU A 832 -23.95 5.20 -12.42
CA LEU A 832 -23.59 5.89 -13.65
C LEU A 832 -22.08 5.91 -13.89
N GLY A 833 -21.28 6.21 -12.87
CA GLY A 833 -19.82 6.19 -12.96
C GLY A 833 -19.29 4.82 -13.36
N GLN A 834 -19.77 3.75 -12.72
CA GLN A 834 -19.35 2.38 -13.01
C GLN A 834 -19.72 1.96 -14.47
N ILE A 835 -20.92 2.28 -14.91
CA ILE A 835 -21.36 1.95 -16.28
C ILE A 835 -20.59 2.74 -17.33
N LEU A 836 -20.36 4.04 -17.10
CA LEU A 836 -19.59 4.87 -18.02
C LEU A 836 -18.12 4.45 -18.05
N SER A 837 -17.56 4.05 -16.91
CA SER A 837 -16.20 3.51 -16.85
C SER A 837 -16.05 2.29 -17.76
N THR A 838 -16.98 1.33 -17.67
CA THR A 838 -16.98 0.14 -18.54
C THR A 838 -17.14 0.52 -20.01
N ARG A 839 -18.10 1.38 -20.36
CA ARG A 839 -18.33 1.79 -21.77
C ARG A 839 -17.14 2.53 -22.37
N CYS A 840 -16.52 3.43 -21.59
CA CYS A 840 -15.34 4.16 -22.05
C CYS A 840 -14.11 3.24 -22.17
N MET A 841 -13.95 2.28 -21.26
CA MET A 841 -12.89 1.28 -21.33
C MET A 841 -13.03 0.42 -22.59
N ASP A 842 -14.22 -0.13 -22.86
CA ASP A 842 -14.47 -0.97 -24.05
C ASP A 842 -14.12 -0.24 -25.36
N ILE A 843 -14.39 1.07 -25.46
CA ILE A 843 -14.13 1.82 -26.69
C ILE A 843 -12.70 2.37 -26.72
N ILE A 844 -12.29 3.10 -25.68
CA ILE A 844 -11.01 3.86 -25.71
C ILE A 844 -9.80 2.91 -25.57
N ARG A 845 -9.90 1.89 -24.72
CA ARG A 845 -8.83 0.89 -24.57
C ARG A 845 -8.95 -0.23 -25.59
N GLU A 846 -10.09 -0.96 -25.58
CA GLU A 846 -10.20 -2.24 -26.31
C GLU A 846 -10.37 -2.05 -27.82
N GLU A 847 -11.15 -1.05 -28.27
CA GLU A 847 -11.36 -0.83 -29.70
C GLU A 847 -10.32 0.11 -30.33
N MET A 848 -9.96 1.21 -29.60
CA MET A 848 -9.05 2.23 -30.14
C MET A 848 -7.57 1.97 -29.78
N GLY A 849 -7.26 1.20 -28.74
CA GLY A 849 -5.90 1.05 -28.21
C GLY A 849 -5.28 2.39 -27.81
N ALA A 850 -6.10 3.34 -27.36
CA ALA A 850 -5.70 4.73 -27.12
C ALA A 850 -5.21 4.99 -25.69
N ALA A 851 -5.50 4.10 -24.75
CA ALA A 851 -5.17 4.24 -23.35
C ALA A 851 -4.87 2.88 -22.72
N TYR A 852 -4.05 2.87 -21.67
CA TYR A 852 -3.93 1.70 -20.80
C TYR A 852 -5.13 1.56 -19.85
N SER A 853 -5.59 2.68 -19.30
CA SER A 853 -6.74 2.72 -18.39
C SER A 853 -7.59 3.97 -18.62
N VAL A 854 -8.89 3.85 -18.31
CA VAL A 854 -9.85 4.96 -18.29
C VAL A 854 -10.59 4.88 -16.97
N GLN A 855 -10.57 5.96 -16.21
CA GLN A 855 -11.27 6.03 -14.93
C GLN A 855 -12.47 6.97 -15.02
N VAL A 856 -13.64 6.50 -14.52
CA VAL A 856 -14.84 7.32 -14.39
C VAL A 856 -15.43 7.13 -13.01
N ASP A 857 -15.50 8.21 -12.24
CA ASP A 857 -16.04 8.22 -10.89
C ASP A 857 -17.32 9.06 -10.80
N GLY A 858 -18.35 8.49 -10.20
CA GLY A 858 -19.63 9.16 -9.94
C GLY A 858 -19.90 9.23 -8.43
N LEU A 859 -20.05 10.43 -7.88
CA LEU A 859 -20.27 10.59 -6.44
C LEU A 859 -21.19 11.79 -6.12
N VAL A 860 -21.75 11.79 -4.91
CA VAL A 860 -22.41 12.96 -4.31
C VAL A 860 -21.57 13.46 -3.16
N ARG A 861 -21.01 14.65 -3.30
CA ARG A 861 -20.15 15.31 -2.31
C ARG A 861 -20.88 16.44 -1.59
N GLN A 862 -20.47 16.73 -0.37
CA GLN A 862 -20.84 17.93 0.34
C GLN A 862 -19.95 19.10 -0.11
N THR A 863 -20.55 20.24 -0.43
CA THR A 863 -19.85 21.43 -0.91
C THR A 863 -20.04 22.65 0.00
N GLY A 864 -20.76 22.48 1.09
CA GLY A 864 -21.03 23.51 2.08
C GLY A 864 -22.05 23.04 3.11
N VAL A 865 -22.52 23.94 3.95
CA VAL A 865 -23.49 23.63 5.01
C VAL A 865 -24.84 23.22 4.38
N LYS A 866 -25.12 21.92 4.41
CA LYS A 866 -26.31 21.31 3.76
C LYS A 866 -26.39 21.52 2.24
N LYS A 867 -25.25 21.82 1.60
CA LYS A 867 -25.14 21.86 0.13
C LYS A 867 -24.49 20.59 -0.36
N TYR A 868 -25.04 20.02 -1.42
CA TYR A 868 -24.56 18.76 -2.01
C TYR A 868 -24.56 18.87 -3.53
N GLN A 869 -23.58 18.23 -4.14
CA GLN A 869 -23.35 18.25 -5.57
C GLN A 869 -23.10 16.83 -6.08
N ALA A 870 -23.83 16.42 -7.12
CA ALA A 870 -23.49 15.26 -7.90
C ALA A 870 -22.32 15.61 -8.82
N LEU A 871 -21.28 14.79 -8.85
CA LEU A 871 -20.09 14.94 -9.66
C LEU A 871 -19.85 13.66 -10.43
N MET A 872 -19.54 13.80 -11.72
CA MET A 872 -19.03 12.74 -12.59
C MET A 872 -17.69 13.20 -13.12
N GLN A 873 -16.66 12.43 -12.89
CA GLN A 873 -15.29 12.78 -13.27
C GLN A 873 -14.71 11.68 -14.14
N PHE A 874 -14.12 12.07 -15.27
CA PHE A 874 -13.39 11.20 -16.18
C PHE A 874 -11.93 11.58 -16.16
N VAL A 875 -11.04 10.59 -16.09
CA VAL A 875 -9.58 10.76 -16.22
C VAL A 875 -9.11 9.88 -17.36
N LEU A 876 -8.51 10.50 -18.36
CA LEU A 876 -8.20 9.91 -19.65
C LEU A 876 -6.71 10.13 -19.97
N PRO A 877 -5.79 9.27 -19.50
CA PRO A 877 -4.42 9.25 -19.98
C PRO A 877 -4.38 8.53 -21.34
N VAL A 878 -4.20 9.28 -22.42
CA VAL A 878 -4.36 8.76 -23.78
C VAL A 878 -3.22 9.18 -24.71
N LYS A 879 -3.08 8.48 -25.84
CA LYS A 879 -2.20 8.89 -26.94
C LYS A 879 -2.48 10.32 -27.37
N PRO A 880 -1.44 11.14 -27.60
CA PRO A 880 -1.62 12.55 -27.96
C PRO A 880 -2.50 12.77 -29.19
N ASP A 881 -2.35 11.94 -30.22
CA ASP A 881 -3.10 12.00 -31.49
C ASP A 881 -4.57 11.51 -31.38
N LEU A 882 -4.89 10.76 -30.36
CA LEU A 882 -6.24 10.22 -30.10
C LEU A 882 -7.00 10.98 -28.99
N CYS A 883 -6.40 12.00 -28.38
CA CYS A 883 -6.98 12.72 -27.26
C CYS A 883 -8.33 13.35 -27.57
N ASP A 884 -8.44 14.07 -28.69
CA ASP A 884 -9.70 14.72 -29.07
C ASP A 884 -10.78 13.68 -29.41
N THR A 885 -10.39 12.54 -30.01
CA THR A 885 -11.32 11.42 -30.29
C THR A 885 -11.82 10.80 -28.99
N ALA A 886 -10.96 10.59 -27.98
CA ALA A 886 -11.34 10.07 -26.69
C ALA A 886 -12.31 11.00 -25.94
N LEU A 887 -12.10 12.31 -26.00
CA LEU A 887 -13.02 13.30 -25.43
C LEU A 887 -14.40 13.25 -26.12
N VAL A 888 -14.44 13.14 -27.46
CA VAL A 888 -15.70 12.97 -28.22
C VAL A 888 -16.42 11.67 -27.82
N VAL A 889 -15.69 10.58 -27.66
CA VAL A 889 -16.27 9.30 -27.19
C VAL A 889 -16.88 9.47 -25.80
N THR A 890 -16.17 10.15 -24.88
CA THR A 890 -16.66 10.40 -23.52
C THR A 890 -18.01 11.16 -23.55
N ASP A 891 -18.07 12.25 -24.27
CA ASP A 891 -19.31 13.04 -24.42
C ASP A 891 -20.44 12.21 -25.06
N GLN A 892 -20.12 11.42 -26.10
CA GLN A 892 -21.08 10.54 -26.76
C GLN A 892 -21.65 9.47 -25.83
N GLN A 893 -20.82 8.90 -24.91
CA GLN A 893 -21.31 7.90 -23.96
C GLN A 893 -22.25 8.53 -22.93
N VAL A 894 -21.99 9.74 -22.47
CA VAL A 894 -22.91 10.49 -21.61
C VAL A 894 -24.24 10.80 -22.35
N GLU A 895 -24.17 11.26 -23.60
CA GLU A 895 -25.35 11.49 -24.43
C GLU A 895 -26.17 10.21 -24.70
N ASN A 896 -25.48 9.11 -25.05
CA ASN A 896 -26.11 7.80 -25.26
C ASN A 896 -26.86 7.36 -24.01
N LEU A 897 -26.30 7.56 -22.83
CA LEU A 897 -26.93 7.21 -21.56
C LEU A 897 -28.18 8.09 -21.31
N ILE A 898 -28.13 9.39 -21.62
CA ILE A 898 -29.24 10.32 -21.50
C ILE A 898 -30.36 9.96 -22.47
N LEU A 899 -30.04 9.58 -23.70
CA LEU A 899 -31.04 9.30 -24.77
C LEU A 899 -31.60 7.89 -24.71
N LYS A 900 -30.73 6.89 -24.53
CA LYS A 900 -31.07 5.47 -24.65
C LYS A 900 -31.21 4.78 -23.28
N GLY A 901 -30.62 5.39 -22.17
CA GLY A 901 -30.56 4.75 -20.88
C GLY A 901 -29.47 3.70 -20.81
N VAL A 902 -29.60 2.79 -19.83
CA VAL A 902 -28.73 1.64 -19.62
C VAL A 902 -29.46 0.35 -20.00
N THR A 903 -28.69 -0.65 -20.42
CA THR A 903 -29.22 -1.98 -20.70
C THR A 903 -29.54 -2.72 -19.39
N GLU A 904 -30.43 -3.73 -19.47
CA GLU A 904 -30.72 -4.59 -18.31
C GLU A 904 -29.44 -5.33 -17.80
N SER A 905 -28.55 -5.71 -18.71
CA SER A 905 -27.29 -6.37 -18.37
C SER A 905 -26.37 -5.45 -17.59
N GLU A 906 -26.16 -4.20 -18.02
CA GLU A 906 -25.35 -3.21 -17.30
C GLU A 906 -25.92 -2.92 -15.91
N LEU A 907 -27.24 -2.68 -15.85
CA LEU A 907 -27.90 -2.43 -14.57
C LEU A 907 -27.82 -3.62 -13.62
N LYS A 908 -27.93 -4.85 -14.15
CA LYS A 908 -27.77 -6.06 -13.36
C LYS A 908 -26.36 -6.16 -12.76
N LYS A 909 -25.32 -5.95 -13.58
CA LYS A 909 -23.91 -6.03 -13.13
C LYS A 909 -23.64 -5.08 -11.95
N VAL A 910 -24.00 -3.81 -12.06
CA VAL A 910 -23.75 -2.83 -10.98
C VAL A 910 -24.57 -3.12 -9.72
N LYS A 911 -25.78 -3.65 -9.85
CA LYS A 911 -26.59 -4.09 -8.72
C LYS A 911 -26.00 -5.30 -7.99
N GLU A 912 -25.58 -6.33 -8.74
CA GLU A 912 -24.95 -7.52 -8.18
C GLU A 912 -23.67 -7.15 -7.43
N HIS A 913 -22.84 -6.29 -8.03
CA HIS A 913 -21.63 -5.77 -7.39
C HIS A 913 -21.96 -5.03 -6.08
N GLU A 914 -22.91 -4.10 -6.10
CA GLU A 914 -23.28 -3.35 -4.91
C GLU A 914 -23.92 -4.22 -3.81
N LEU A 915 -24.76 -5.20 -4.18
CA LEU A 915 -25.34 -6.13 -3.20
C LEU A 915 -24.27 -6.97 -2.51
N LYS A 916 -23.27 -7.41 -3.25
CA LYS A 916 -22.09 -8.08 -2.70
C LYS A 916 -21.30 -7.18 -1.76
N ASN A 917 -21.05 -5.93 -2.16
CA ASN A 917 -20.35 -4.94 -1.32
C ASN A 917 -21.08 -4.67 0.00
N ILE A 918 -22.44 -4.69 0.00
CA ILE A 918 -23.21 -4.54 1.25
C ILE A 918 -22.95 -5.71 2.19
N ASP A 919 -22.93 -6.95 1.69
CA ASP A 919 -22.67 -8.14 2.51
C ASP A 919 -21.28 -8.10 3.18
N GLU A 920 -20.28 -7.62 2.47
CA GLU A 920 -18.93 -7.42 3.00
C GLU A 920 -18.88 -6.25 3.99
N ALA A 921 -19.54 -5.12 3.66
CA ALA A 921 -19.53 -3.91 4.48
C ALA A 921 -20.22 -4.10 5.84
N GLU A 922 -21.22 -4.98 5.92
CA GLU A 922 -21.92 -5.32 7.19
C GLU A 922 -21.03 -6.02 8.22
N ARG A 923 -19.87 -6.54 7.82
CA ARG A 923 -18.88 -7.18 8.69
C ARG A 923 -17.67 -6.31 8.98
N GLN A 924 -17.76 -5.01 8.72
CA GLN A 924 -16.68 -4.05 8.94
C GLN A 924 -17.09 -2.96 9.94
N ASN A 925 -16.32 -2.81 11.01
CA ASN A 925 -16.56 -1.83 12.06
C ASN A 925 -16.61 -0.39 11.52
N ALA A 926 -15.72 -0.03 10.60
CA ALA A 926 -15.66 1.30 10.00
C ALA A 926 -16.96 1.70 9.28
N ASN A 927 -17.61 0.75 8.59
CA ASN A 927 -18.89 1.03 7.92
C ASN A 927 -20.03 1.28 8.90
N TRP A 928 -20.12 0.51 9.99
CA TRP A 928 -21.12 0.75 11.04
C TRP A 928 -20.90 2.10 11.73
N MET A 929 -19.65 2.47 12.01
CA MET A 929 -19.31 3.79 12.55
C MET A 929 -19.76 4.91 11.61
N ARG A 930 -19.45 4.82 10.32
CA ARG A 930 -19.85 5.79 9.29
C ARG A 930 -21.37 5.90 9.14
N TRP A 931 -22.10 4.78 9.08
CA TRP A 931 -23.56 4.78 8.96
C TRP A 931 -24.21 5.38 10.21
N PHE A 932 -23.72 5.01 11.40
CA PHE A 932 -24.29 5.53 12.64
C PHE A 932 -23.97 7.01 12.84
N ARG A 933 -22.76 7.46 12.57
CA ARG A 933 -22.41 8.88 12.62
C ARG A 933 -23.25 9.69 11.64
N SER A 934 -23.36 9.28 10.37
CA SER A 934 -24.22 9.95 9.38
C SER A 934 -25.68 10.05 9.84
N TYR A 935 -26.18 9.01 10.52
CA TYR A 935 -27.51 9.05 11.11
C TYR A 935 -27.61 10.04 12.28
N MET A 936 -26.64 10.05 13.18
CA MET A 936 -26.67 10.94 14.37
C MET A 936 -26.45 12.41 14.03
N GLU A 937 -25.51 12.69 13.12
CA GLU A 937 -25.11 14.06 12.81
C GLU A 937 -25.97 14.72 11.73
N ASP A 938 -26.39 13.97 10.71
CA ASP A 938 -27.07 14.50 9.52
C ASP A 938 -28.49 13.97 9.36
N GLY A 939 -28.94 13.05 10.22
CA GLY A 939 -30.23 12.39 10.12
C GLY A 939 -30.35 11.44 8.90
N GLN A 940 -29.20 11.04 8.30
CA GLN A 940 -29.14 10.23 7.06
C GLN A 940 -29.01 8.75 7.37
N ASP A 941 -30.09 7.99 7.15
CA ASP A 941 -30.05 6.53 7.22
C ASP A 941 -29.58 5.95 5.88
N ASN A 942 -28.28 5.78 5.75
CA ASN A 942 -27.65 5.23 4.55
C ASN A 942 -27.60 3.69 4.55
N TYR A 943 -28.15 3.02 5.56
CA TYR A 943 -28.06 1.56 5.71
C TYR A 943 -29.43 0.85 5.62
N THR A 944 -30.43 1.21 6.44
CA THR A 944 -31.65 0.39 6.65
C THR A 944 -32.37 0.03 5.36
N THR A 945 -32.43 0.95 4.39
CA THR A 945 -33.14 0.73 3.11
C THR A 945 -32.20 0.48 1.94
N ARG A 946 -30.87 0.37 2.17
CA ARG A 946 -29.89 0.34 1.08
C ARG A 946 -30.13 -0.80 0.10
N ARG A 947 -30.30 -2.04 0.57
CA ARG A 947 -30.62 -3.20 -0.29
C ARG A 947 -31.90 -2.99 -1.11
N GLN A 948 -32.95 -2.50 -0.48
CA GLN A 948 -34.23 -2.21 -1.17
C GLN A 948 -34.05 -1.13 -2.22
N VAL A 949 -33.29 -0.07 -1.93
CA VAL A 949 -33.02 1.01 -2.88
C VAL A 949 -32.19 0.48 -4.07
N VAL A 950 -31.13 -0.31 -3.82
CA VAL A 950 -30.31 -0.96 -4.88
C VAL A 950 -31.21 -1.79 -5.80
N GLN A 951 -32.02 -2.69 -5.23
CA GLN A 951 -32.93 -3.53 -6.02
C GLN A 951 -33.97 -2.71 -6.81
N GLY A 952 -34.43 -1.63 -6.20
CA GLY A 952 -35.46 -0.75 -6.77
C GLY A 952 -34.97 0.32 -7.76
N ILE A 953 -33.65 0.50 -7.96
CA ILE A 953 -33.14 1.40 -9.00
C ILE A 953 -33.44 0.82 -10.39
N THR A 954 -33.90 1.68 -11.30
CA THR A 954 -34.27 1.34 -12.67
C THR A 954 -33.40 2.09 -13.69
N SER A 955 -33.38 1.63 -14.95
CA SER A 955 -32.74 2.37 -16.05
C SER A 955 -33.29 3.81 -16.17
N ALA A 956 -34.60 4.01 -15.90
CA ALA A 956 -35.19 5.34 -15.87
C ALA A 956 -34.66 6.23 -14.75
N ASP A 957 -34.35 5.68 -13.57
CA ASP A 957 -33.69 6.44 -12.47
C ASP A 957 -32.30 6.90 -12.87
N LEU A 958 -31.50 6.02 -13.48
CA LEU A 958 -30.18 6.35 -13.97
C LEU A 958 -30.21 7.39 -15.08
N GLN A 959 -31.14 7.24 -16.06
CA GLN A 959 -31.35 8.24 -17.11
C GLN A 959 -31.78 9.60 -16.55
N LYS A 960 -32.59 9.62 -15.50
CA LYS A 960 -32.98 10.84 -14.81
C LYS A 960 -31.80 11.48 -14.08
N ALA A 961 -31.00 10.72 -13.39
CA ALA A 961 -29.77 11.20 -12.71
C ALA A 961 -28.76 11.79 -13.72
N ALA A 962 -28.54 11.12 -14.87
CA ALA A 962 -27.69 11.64 -15.93
C ALA A 962 -28.24 12.98 -16.52
N LYS A 963 -29.54 13.07 -16.76
CA LYS A 963 -30.18 14.32 -17.22
C LYS A 963 -30.02 15.44 -16.18
N GLN A 964 -30.10 15.12 -14.88
CA GLN A 964 -29.94 16.08 -13.81
C GLN A 964 -28.48 16.55 -13.73
N LEU A 965 -27.52 15.67 -13.90
CA LEU A 965 -26.08 15.97 -13.86
C LEU A 965 -25.70 17.07 -14.86
N VAL A 966 -26.19 16.95 -16.11
CA VAL A 966 -25.86 17.91 -17.19
C VAL A 966 -26.77 19.14 -17.24
N LYS A 967 -27.84 19.19 -16.43
CA LYS A 967 -28.86 20.25 -16.50
C LYS A 967 -28.29 21.64 -16.22
N GLY A 968 -27.33 21.74 -15.32
CA GLY A 968 -26.64 23.00 -14.93
C GLY A 968 -25.67 23.52 -15.97
N LYS A 969 -25.35 22.74 -17.01
CA LYS A 969 -24.31 23.01 -18.01
C LYS A 969 -22.93 23.25 -17.37
N ASN A 970 -22.70 22.69 -16.19
CA ASN A 970 -21.40 22.70 -15.54
C ASN A 970 -20.58 21.55 -16.13
N HIS A 971 -19.75 21.90 -17.09
CA HIS A 971 -18.90 20.99 -17.85
C HIS A 971 -17.50 21.58 -17.93
N VAL A 972 -16.59 20.98 -17.19
CA VAL A 972 -15.19 21.41 -17.16
C VAL A 972 -14.34 20.37 -17.87
N THR A 973 -13.57 20.83 -18.85
CA THR A 973 -12.59 20.01 -19.59
C THR A 973 -11.21 20.61 -19.40
N ILE A 974 -10.27 19.81 -18.91
CA ILE A 974 -8.89 20.20 -18.72
C ILE A 974 -8.05 19.20 -19.50
N VAL A 975 -7.18 19.71 -20.36
CA VAL A 975 -6.35 18.88 -21.23
C VAL A 975 -4.91 19.34 -21.13
N MET A 976 -4.04 18.48 -20.66
CA MET A 976 -2.59 18.66 -20.72
C MET A 976 -2.06 17.89 -21.93
N ARG A 977 -1.46 18.60 -22.86
CA ARG A 977 -0.84 18.03 -24.06
C ARG A 977 0.68 18.14 -23.98
N PRO A 978 1.45 17.22 -24.60
CA PRO A 978 2.88 17.40 -24.71
C PRO A 978 3.23 18.64 -25.56
N GLU A 979 4.30 19.33 -25.19
CA GLU A 979 4.95 20.28 -26.11
C GLU A 979 5.67 19.50 -27.23
N GLU A 980 5.58 19.99 -28.45
CA GLU A 980 6.31 19.47 -29.62
C GLU A 980 7.81 19.75 -29.52
#